data_22f060d75c58495006a838f81bed79d9
#
_entry.id   22f060d75c58495006a838f81bed79d9
#
_cell.length_a   1.000
_cell.length_b   1.000
_cell.length_c   1.000
_cell.angle_alpha   90.00
_cell.angle_beta   90.00
_cell.angle_gamma   90.00
#
_symmetry.space_group_name_H-M   'P 1'
#
loop_
_entity.id
_entity.type
_entity.pdbx_description
1 polymer ?
#
loop_
_entity_poly.entity_id
_entity_poly.type
_entity_poly.pdbx_seq_one_letter_code
_entity_poly.pdbx_strand_id
1 'polypeptide(L)'
;MRAVLLVAKAEARRRGAALLGLALIVGLVGTAVLASVAGARRSDSALDRYREATAARDGRAFALTLGAPVNEDVVAAVAAVDGVAEAGGAGIHPTDALFDIDVTVLTPFDDVAYQRIDQPLVLDGRLPDPDAPDEVVLSELAVDRLDLHTRDRLEVGTFSLQDCAALADDDFQGFNGPALDLEVVGEVRVIEELQGSDLESGPVAIASPALNDTLGSDACAVGVVVPVRYSDGPGPTSAAMTAALRSAAPDAREFQAGSIEEEFLDGVRSAINVAVVALIAFALVTAAAGLLAVVQAVIRQVDGAGEVGKTLGAVGLTRSQRATAVALPLVAAGAVGTVLAVSGAVALSPRFPLGVARQAEPDPGVAFDGLALGVGALALLLLVAATGYVAARRLAGRGEERSQVSVVAATAARAGAAPSVVVGLRLAGDRGRGRTAVRTAMVGTGLAVAGLCAVAVLAGSLTAVLDQPERYGWAWSSKPDLDSEDPPATVEAITGEDDVAAVGVLRQASLDLDGEGVDGFALEVNKGSMAGPVLEGRLPGAATEIALGAQVLEDIDIGGTVTATAPDGAPVELTVVGRVVTPQIDSTGSTGVVLAPEGMADLAPEAERSLVLTYAPDADVDRLEAHLEEAYGVSFPAYARPNPPGRLVHLDELRGLLAALAAFFVLLGLAGLAHALAVTGRRHRGFFATLRALGFERRQVRRSVVTASTAIVVVSILVGVPLGVVAGRVVWQLQVGDLGILDSPTVPAGVVARVVALTFVAAVVVAVLPAWRAGRRPPAAVLRAE
;
A
#
# COMPACT_ATOMS: atom_id res chain seq x y z
N MET A 1 52.77 -1.33 -13.06
CA MET A 1 51.80 -0.87 -12.06
C MET A 1 51.93 0.61 -11.72
N ARG A 2 53.10 1.16 -11.37
CA ARG A 2 53.31 2.59 -11.04
C ARG A 2 52.87 3.56 -12.14
N ALA A 3 53.17 3.27 -13.42
CA ALA A 3 52.76 4.10 -14.56
C ALA A 3 51.20 4.15 -14.71
N VAL A 4 50.50 3.02 -14.50
CA VAL A 4 49.02 2.94 -14.56
C VAL A 4 48.41 3.83 -13.47
N LEU A 5 48.94 3.78 -12.24
CA LEU A 5 48.45 4.60 -11.12
C LEU A 5 48.70 6.11 -11.34
N LEU A 6 49.86 6.49 -11.91
CA LEU A 6 50.15 7.90 -12.23
C LEU A 6 49.17 8.45 -13.27
N VAL A 7 48.90 7.68 -14.35
CA VAL A 7 47.92 8.04 -15.38
C VAL A 7 46.53 8.14 -14.79
N ALA A 8 46.10 7.17 -13.99
CA ALA A 8 44.81 7.18 -13.33
C ALA A 8 44.62 8.41 -12.43
N LYS A 9 45.63 8.78 -11.64
CA LYS A 9 45.62 9.98 -10.77
C LYS A 9 45.53 11.28 -11.58
N ALA A 10 46.27 11.38 -12.69
CA ALA A 10 46.20 12.53 -13.58
C ALA A 10 44.82 12.67 -14.25
N GLU A 11 44.22 11.56 -14.72
CA GLU A 11 42.90 11.54 -15.30
C GLU A 11 41.81 11.87 -14.25
N ALA A 12 41.92 11.37 -13.01
CA ALA A 12 41.03 11.71 -11.93
C ALA A 12 40.98 13.21 -11.63
N ARG A 13 42.15 13.87 -11.59
CA ARG A 13 42.27 15.33 -11.38
C ARG A 13 41.67 16.12 -12.56
N ARG A 14 41.95 15.68 -13.78
CA ARG A 14 41.47 16.35 -15.00
C ARG A 14 39.95 16.27 -15.16
N ARG A 15 39.31 15.20 -14.64
CA ARG A 15 37.90 14.88 -14.82
C ARG A 15 37.09 14.90 -13.53
N GLY A 16 37.58 15.53 -12.48
CA GLY A 16 37.00 15.50 -11.15
C GLY A 16 35.47 15.80 -11.12
N ALA A 17 35.05 16.88 -11.81
CA ALA A 17 33.60 17.22 -11.88
C ALA A 17 32.74 16.16 -12.57
N ALA A 18 33.32 15.44 -13.56
CA ALA A 18 32.58 14.40 -14.26
C ALA A 18 32.52 13.09 -13.46
N LEU A 19 33.53 12.79 -12.69
CA LEU A 19 33.60 11.66 -11.75
C LEU A 19 32.68 11.91 -10.53
N LEU A 20 32.60 13.14 -10.02
CA LEU A 20 31.62 13.54 -9.02
C LEU A 20 30.21 13.37 -9.54
N GLY A 21 29.93 13.73 -10.79
CA GLY A 21 28.61 13.47 -11.42
C GLY A 21 28.27 11.98 -11.48
N LEU A 22 29.26 11.11 -11.76
CA LEU A 22 29.07 9.65 -11.70
C LEU A 22 28.79 9.18 -10.27
N ALA A 23 29.59 9.65 -9.30
CA ALA A 23 29.41 9.30 -7.89
C ALA A 23 28.01 9.71 -7.38
N LEU A 24 27.53 10.90 -7.76
CA LEU A 24 26.19 11.38 -7.40
C LEU A 24 25.08 10.53 -8.03
N ILE A 25 25.22 10.12 -9.31
CA ILE A 25 24.24 9.24 -9.96
C ILE A 25 24.20 7.87 -9.26
N VAL A 26 25.37 7.28 -9.00
CA VAL A 26 25.47 5.99 -8.28
C VAL A 26 24.93 6.14 -6.87
N GLY A 27 25.26 7.23 -6.18
CA GLY A 27 24.75 7.54 -4.84
C GLY A 27 23.23 7.65 -4.79
N LEU A 28 22.65 8.49 -5.66
CA LEU A 28 21.20 8.73 -5.67
C LEU A 28 20.39 7.46 -6.01
N VAL A 29 20.79 6.79 -7.10
CA VAL A 29 20.14 5.54 -7.52
C VAL A 29 20.33 4.45 -6.47
N GLY A 30 21.56 4.32 -5.95
CA GLY A 30 21.87 3.34 -4.91
C GLY A 30 21.09 3.61 -3.61
N THR A 31 20.98 4.88 -3.18
CA THR A 31 20.14 5.27 -2.04
C THR A 31 18.69 4.79 -2.23
N ALA A 32 18.09 5.11 -3.37
CA ALA A 32 16.69 4.74 -3.63
C ALA A 32 16.49 3.23 -3.63
N VAL A 33 17.38 2.46 -4.28
CA VAL A 33 17.29 1.00 -4.34
C VAL A 33 17.53 0.37 -2.97
N LEU A 34 18.62 0.77 -2.28
CA LEU A 34 18.98 0.19 -0.99
C LEU A 34 17.98 0.54 0.12
N ALA A 35 17.49 1.78 0.13
CA ALA A 35 16.46 2.20 1.09
C ALA A 35 15.16 1.42 0.89
N SER A 36 14.75 1.20 -0.37
CA SER A 36 13.51 0.46 -0.66
C SER A 36 13.64 -1.03 -0.32
N VAL A 37 14.78 -1.66 -0.61
CA VAL A 37 15.00 -3.07 -0.26
C VAL A 37 15.10 -3.25 1.26
N ALA A 38 15.86 -2.40 1.95
CA ALA A 38 15.95 -2.43 3.40
C ALA A 38 14.60 -2.10 4.07
N GLY A 39 13.86 -1.12 3.50
CA GLY A 39 12.52 -0.76 3.94
C GLY A 39 11.51 -1.90 3.77
N ALA A 40 11.54 -2.60 2.63
CA ALA A 40 10.69 -3.76 2.40
C ALA A 40 10.94 -4.88 3.42
N ARG A 41 12.21 -5.22 3.67
CA ARG A 41 12.58 -6.24 4.67
C ARG A 41 12.19 -5.84 6.09
N ARG A 42 12.33 -4.54 6.43
CA ARG A 42 11.92 -4.02 7.73
C ARG A 42 10.41 -4.05 7.89
N SER A 43 9.65 -3.74 6.82
CA SER A 43 8.19 -3.84 6.83
C SER A 43 7.70 -5.29 6.96
N ASP A 44 8.30 -6.21 6.21
CA ASP A 44 7.97 -7.64 6.22
C ASP A 44 8.07 -8.27 7.62
N SER A 45 9.07 -7.88 8.40
CA SER A 45 9.29 -8.39 9.76
C SER A 45 8.73 -7.48 10.88
N ALA A 46 7.95 -6.45 10.56
CA ALA A 46 7.43 -5.51 11.58
C ALA A 46 6.44 -6.18 12.51
N LEU A 47 5.52 -6.98 11.97
CA LEU A 47 4.52 -7.69 12.76
C LEU A 47 5.14 -8.72 13.72
N ASP A 48 6.19 -9.43 13.29
CA ASP A 48 6.90 -10.37 14.16
C ASP A 48 7.56 -9.65 15.34
N ARG A 49 8.18 -8.47 15.07
CA ARG A 49 8.76 -7.63 16.13
C ARG A 49 7.70 -7.07 17.08
N TYR A 50 6.53 -6.69 16.56
CA TYR A 50 5.40 -6.26 17.37
C TYR A 50 4.96 -7.37 18.32
N ARG A 51 4.70 -8.57 17.78
CA ARG A 51 4.30 -9.74 18.57
C ARG A 51 5.30 -10.11 19.64
N GLU A 52 6.59 -10.02 19.32
CA GLU A 52 7.66 -10.28 20.30
C GLU A 52 7.69 -9.21 21.39
N ALA A 53 7.57 -7.92 21.02
CA ALA A 53 7.64 -6.80 21.95
C ALA A 53 6.42 -6.73 22.89
N THR A 54 5.24 -7.10 22.39
CA THR A 54 3.97 -7.05 23.14
C THR A 54 3.60 -8.38 23.79
N ALA A 55 4.42 -9.42 23.59
CA ALA A 55 4.07 -10.77 24.01
C ALA A 55 2.64 -11.15 23.57
N ALA A 56 2.32 -10.82 22.28
CA ALA A 56 0.99 -10.95 21.74
C ALA A 56 0.39 -12.33 21.97
N ARG A 57 -0.90 -12.38 22.21
CA ARG A 57 -1.67 -13.63 22.37
C ARG A 57 -1.59 -14.48 21.09
N ASP A 58 -1.73 -15.78 21.25
CA ASP A 58 -1.87 -16.71 20.11
C ASP A 58 -3.34 -16.95 19.73
N GLY A 59 -4.25 -16.73 20.69
CA GLY A 59 -5.68 -16.81 20.50
C GLY A 59 -6.44 -16.08 21.59
N ARG A 60 -7.73 -15.98 21.43
CA ARG A 60 -8.64 -15.46 22.47
C ARG A 60 -9.88 -16.32 22.59
N ALA A 61 -10.47 -16.26 23.77
CA ALA A 61 -11.79 -16.73 24.04
C ALA A 61 -12.63 -15.57 24.59
N PHE A 62 -13.89 -15.47 24.20
CA PHE A 62 -14.81 -14.41 24.60
C PHE A 62 -16.17 -15.00 24.97
N ALA A 63 -16.77 -14.47 26.00
CA ALA A 63 -18.14 -14.77 26.37
C ALA A 63 -18.92 -13.48 26.68
N LEU A 64 -20.08 -13.31 26.03
CA LEU A 64 -21.00 -12.21 26.30
C LEU A 64 -21.96 -12.61 27.42
N THR A 65 -21.82 -11.99 28.61
CA THR A 65 -22.49 -12.44 29.83
C THR A 65 -23.69 -11.58 30.25
N LEU A 66 -23.77 -10.31 29.81
CA LEU A 66 -24.86 -9.35 30.07
C LEU A 66 -25.38 -9.38 31.51
N GLY A 67 -24.47 -9.20 32.48
CA GLY A 67 -24.80 -9.16 33.90
C GLY A 67 -24.72 -10.48 34.66
N ALA A 68 -24.38 -11.59 34.00
CA ALA A 68 -23.93 -12.77 34.71
C ALA A 68 -22.57 -12.48 35.37
N PRO A 69 -22.32 -12.98 36.62
CA PRO A 69 -21.04 -12.75 37.25
C PRO A 69 -19.90 -13.32 36.42
N VAL A 70 -18.99 -12.44 35.99
CA VAL A 70 -17.76 -12.84 35.34
C VAL A 70 -16.73 -13.09 36.44
N ASN A 71 -16.17 -14.28 36.48
CA ASN A 71 -15.27 -14.68 37.54
C ASN A 71 -14.01 -15.38 36.95
N GLU A 72 -13.05 -15.59 37.78
CA GLU A 72 -11.80 -16.30 37.48
C GLU A 72 -12.05 -17.76 37.04
N ASP A 73 -13.23 -18.34 37.28
CA ASP A 73 -13.57 -19.71 36.87
C ASP A 73 -13.57 -19.87 35.35
N VAL A 74 -13.94 -18.80 34.60
CA VAL A 74 -13.90 -18.78 33.13
C VAL A 74 -12.45 -18.86 32.64
N VAL A 75 -11.54 -18.09 33.26
CA VAL A 75 -10.12 -18.12 32.95
C VAL A 75 -9.52 -19.48 33.24
N ALA A 76 -9.85 -20.03 34.41
CA ALA A 76 -9.37 -21.35 34.84
C ALA A 76 -9.85 -22.48 33.91
N ALA A 77 -11.10 -22.41 33.43
CA ALA A 77 -11.64 -23.38 32.49
C ALA A 77 -10.93 -23.33 31.11
N VAL A 78 -10.65 -22.14 30.59
CA VAL A 78 -9.90 -21.95 29.34
C VAL A 78 -8.43 -22.39 29.53
N ALA A 79 -7.79 -22.05 30.64
CA ALA A 79 -6.43 -22.47 30.97
C ALA A 79 -6.26 -23.99 31.11
N ALA A 80 -7.37 -24.71 31.42
CA ALA A 80 -7.35 -26.16 31.53
C ALA A 80 -7.50 -26.88 30.15
N VAL A 81 -7.71 -26.16 29.06
CA VAL A 81 -7.82 -26.77 27.72
C VAL A 81 -6.47 -27.24 27.25
N ASP A 82 -6.40 -28.46 26.73
CA ASP A 82 -5.15 -29.02 26.17
C ASP A 82 -4.60 -28.12 25.05
N GLY A 83 -3.33 -27.77 25.16
CA GLY A 83 -2.66 -26.89 24.21
C GLY A 83 -2.59 -25.41 24.65
N VAL A 84 -3.26 -25.02 25.74
CA VAL A 84 -3.09 -23.70 26.37
C VAL A 84 -1.89 -23.77 27.33
N ALA A 85 -0.95 -22.84 27.19
CA ALA A 85 0.20 -22.70 28.09
C ALA A 85 -0.08 -21.70 29.22
N GLU A 86 -0.73 -20.59 28.87
CA GLU A 86 -1.08 -19.51 29.79
C GLU A 86 -2.36 -18.82 29.32
N ALA A 87 -3.20 -18.42 30.26
CA ALA A 87 -4.40 -17.65 29.99
C ALA A 87 -4.55 -16.57 31.07
N GLY A 88 -4.99 -15.39 30.69
CA GLY A 88 -5.38 -14.29 31.57
C GLY A 88 -6.79 -13.86 31.26
N GLY A 89 -7.41 -13.05 32.08
CA GLY A 89 -8.78 -12.61 31.86
C GLY A 89 -8.97 -11.12 32.11
N ALA A 90 -9.91 -10.52 31.36
CA ALA A 90 -10.35 -9.15 31.60
C ALA A 90 -11.86 -9.02 31.42
N GLY A 91 -12.51 -8.27 32.30
CA GLY A 91 -13.89 -7.86 32.17
C GLY A 91 -14.05 -6.71 31.21
N ILE A 92 -15.15 -6.72 30.47
CA ILE A 92 -15.56 -5.64 29.56
C ILE A 92 -16.65 -4.83 30.27
N HIS A 93 -16.32 -3.61 30.65
CA HIS A 93 -17.27 -2.70 31.29
C HIS A 93 -17.73 -1.66 30.29
N PRO A 94 -19.03 -1.64 29.94
CA PRO A 94 -19.62 -0.53 29.23
C PRO A 94 -19.59 0.72 30.12
N THR A 95 -19.38 1.86 29.48
CA THR A 95 -19.36 3.16 30.17
C THR A 95 -20.30 4.12 29.44
N ASP A 96 -20.66 5.24 30.09
CA ASP A 96 -21.41 6.31 29.44
C ASP A 96 -20.65 6.91 28.25
N ALA A 97 -19.33 6.82 28.26
CA ALA A 97 -18.51 7.13 27.12
C ALA A 97 -18.80 6.21 25.90
N LEU A 98 -19.30 4.98 26.13
CA LEU A 98 -19.66 4.06 25.06
C LEU A 98 -20.84 4.58 24.21
N PHE A 99 -21.79 5.32 24.79
CA PHE A 99 -22.94 5.84 24.06
C PHE A 99 -22.69 7.18 23.37
N ASP A 100 -21.82 8.03 23.94
CA ASP A 100 -21.45 9.31 23.31
C ASP A 100 -20.19 9.19 22.43
N ILE A 101 -19.22 8.32 22.80
CA ILE A 101 -17.88 8.27 22.22
C ILE A 101 -17.39 6.84 21.92
N ASP A 102 -18.15 5.81 22.33
CA ASP A 102 -17.87 4.40 22.00
C ASP A 102 -16.56 3.84 22.59
N VAL A 103 -16.23 4.16 23.86
CA VAL A 103 -15.03 3.67 24.56
C VAL A 103 -15.32 2.47 25.45
N THR A 104 -14.58 1.39 25.27
CA THR A 104 -14.67 0.18 26.08
C THR A 104 -13.59 0.18 27.17
N VAL A 105 -13.98 0.04 28.44
CA VAL A 105 -13.04 -0.14 29.55
C VAL A 105 -12.82 -1.61 29.85
N LEU A 106 -11.55 -2.05 29.69
CA LEU A 106 -11.10 -3.39 30.01
C LEU A 106 -10.47 -3.39 31.41
N THR A 107 -10.95 -4.29 32.28
CA THR A 107 -10.41 -4.46 33.63
C THR A 107 -9.82 -5.86 33.76
N PRO A 108 -8.48 -6.01 33.76
CA PRO A 108 -7.83 -7.31 34.00
C PRO A 108 -8.23 -7.88 35.37
N PHE A 109 -8.41 -9.20 35.43
CA PHE A 109 -8.67 -9.92 36.72
C PHE A 109 -7.38 -10.29 37.42
N ASP A 110 -6.27 -10.35 36.70
CA ASP A 110 -5.00 -10.90 37.15
C ASP A 110 -3.83 -10.09 36.55
N ASP A 111 -2.61 -10.49 36.91
CA ASP A 111 -1.36 -9.94 36.39
C ASP A 111 -0.92 -10.60 35.05
N VAL A 112 -1.81 -11.34 34.37
CA VAL A 112 -1.53 -12.07 33.14
C VAL A 112 -2.05 -11.29 31.93
N ALA A 113 -3.37 -11.02 31.86
CA ALA A 113 -3.97 -10.28 30.78
C ALA A 113 -3.43 -8.85 30.71
N TYR A 114 -3.01 -8.40 29.56
CA TYR A 114 -2.43 -7.07 29.25
C TYR A 114 -1.17 -6.70 30.05
N GLN A 115 -0.67 -7.58 30.91
CA GLN A 115 0.56 -7.41 31.68
C GLN A 115 1.67 -8.40 31.25
N ARG A 116 1.34 -9.66 30.97
CA ARG A 116 2.27 -10.72 30.53
C ARG A 116 1.89 -11.30 29.16
N ILE A 117 0.62 -11.34 28.84
CA ILE A 117 0.09 -11.74 27.54
C ILE A 117 -0.61 -10.52 26.97
N ASP A 118 -0.38 -10.26 25.69
CA ASP A 118 -1.05 -9.20 24.94
C ASP A 118 -0.79 -7.81 25.53
N GLN A 119 0.45 -7.56 25.94
CA GLN A 119 0.86 -6.25 26.45
C GLN A 119 0.63 -5.18 25.39
N PRO A 120 -0.09 -4.10 25.67
CA PRO A 120 -0.23 -3.02 24.71
C PRO A 120 1.12 -2.33 24.47
N LEU A 121 1.39 -1.91 23.23
CA LEU A 121 2.61 -1.18 22.90
C LEU A 121 2.53 0.25 23.44
N VAL A 122 3.38 0.58 24.42
CA VAL A 122 3.42 1.93 25.01
C VAL A 122 3.98 2.93 23.99
N LEU A 123 3.18 3.95 23.65
CA LEU A 123 3.54 5.06 22.76
C LEU A 123 4.05 6.27 23.55
N ASP A 124 3.38 6.60 24.66
CA ASP A 124 3.78 7.64 25.62
C ASP A 124 3.41 7.22 27.04
N GLY A 125 4.13 7.72 28.04
CA GLY A 125 3.87 7.38 29.43
C GLY A 125 4.30 5.97 29.85
N ARG A 126 3.43 5.23 30.54
CA ARG A 126 3.68 3.88 31.10
C ARG A 126 2.38 3.08 31.20
N LEU A 127 2.50 1.78 31.41
CA LEU A 127 1.36 0.94 31.80
C LEU A 127 0.85 1.29 33.22
N PRO A 128 -0.44 0.99 33.53
CA PRO A 128 -0.99 1.16 34.87
C PRO A 128 -0.21 0.33 35.89
N ASP A 129 -0.03 0.87 37.09
CA ASP A 129 0.48 0.10 38.21
C ASP A 129 -0.60 -0.93 38.61
N PRO A 130 -0.29 -2.23 38.68
CA PRO A 130 -1.28 -3.26 39.03
C PRO A 130 -2.01 -3.02 40.34
N ASP A 131 -1.39 -2.33 41.30
CA ASP A 131 -1.92 -2.05 42.62
C ASP A 131 -2.68 -0.69 42.70
N ALA A 132 -2.69 0.12 41.65
CA ALA A 132 -3.31 1.45 41.63
C ALA A 132 -4.70 1.42 40.93
N PRO A 133 -5.83 1.47 41.69
CA PRO A 133 -7.15 1.30 41.10
C PRO A 133 -7.67 2.51 40.30
N ASP A 134 -6.96 3.63 40.31
CA ASP A 134 -7.32 4.87 39.66
C ASP A 134 -6.46 5.17 38.41
N GLU A 135 -5.67 4.22 37.94
CA GLU A 135 -4.83 4.36 36.76
C GLU A 135 -5.40 3.64 35.52
N VAL A 136 -5.30 4.30 34.36
CA VAL A 136 -5.75 3.78 33.07
C VAL A 136 -4.77 4.17 31.96
N VAL A 137 -4.63 3.33 30.94
CA VAL A 137 -4.03 3.69 29.64
C VAL A 137 -5.10 3.73 28.57
N LEU A 138 -4.96 4.69 27.67
CA LEU A 138 -5.86 4.84 26.53
C LEU A 138 -5.21 4.33 25.26
N SER A 139 -5.96 3.65 24.42
CA SER A 139 -5.54 3.30 23.09
C SER A 139 -5.40 4.56 22.23
N GLU A 140 -4.56 4.53 21.17
CA GLU A 140 -4.33 5.67 20.29
C GLU A 140 -5.67 6.22 19.75
N LEU A 141 -6.58 5.34 19.38
CA LEU A 141 -7.92 5.70 18.92
C LEU A 141 -8.76 6.38 20.02
N ALA A 142 -8.64 5.91 21.27
CA ALA A 142 -9.33 6.54 22.41
C ALA A 142 -8.77 7.94 22.70
N VAL A 143 -7.46 8.12 22.62
CA VAL A 143 -6.81 9.44 22.76
C VAL A 143 -7.32 10.41 21.71
N ASP A 144 -7.35 9.98 20.42
CA ASP A 144 -7.79 10.82 19.32
C ASP A 144 -9.28 11.21 19.42
N ARG A 145 -10.14 10.33 19.94
CA ARG A 145 -11.56 10.63 20.08
C ARG A 145 -11.91 11.43 21.31
N LEU A 146 -11.27 11.13 22.43
CA LEU A 146 -11.53 11.82 23.71
C LEU A 146 -10.75 13.12 23.87
N ASP A 147 -9.70 13.36 23.05
CA ASP A 147 -8.73 14.45 23.21
C ASP A 147 -8.10 14.46 24.62
N LEU A 148 -7.87 13.28 25.19
CA LEU A 148 -7.27 13.06 26.50
C LEU A 148 -5.86 12.51 26.35
N HIS A 149 -4.91 13.13 27.08
CA HIS A 149 -3.49 12.75 27.05
C HIS A 149 -2.98 12.32 28.42
N THR A 150 -1.75 11.84 28.47
CA THR A 150 -1.07 11.44 29.71
C THR A 150 -1.15 12.55 30.77
N ARG A 151 -1.65 12.22 31.97
CA ARG A 151 -1.97 13.04 33.15
C ARG A 151 -3.33 13.73 33.14
N ASP A 152 -4.13 13.58 32.10
CA ASP A 152 -5.52 13.99 32.14
C ASP A 152 -6.33 12.97 32.94
N ARG A 153 -7.58 13.26 33.20
CA ARG A 153 -8.49 12.35 33.91
C ARG A 153 -9.65 11.94 33.01
N LEU A 154 -9.95 10.66 33.03
CA LEU A 154 -11.11 10.07 32.36
C LEU A 154 -12.21 9.90 33.42
N GLU A 155 -13.27 10.70 33.30
CA GLU A 155 -14.47 10.58 34.14
C GLU A 155 -15.53 9.82 33.36
N VAL A 156 -15.96 8.65 33.85
CA VAL A 156 -16.96 7.77 33.19
C VAL A 156 -17.92 7.18 34.18
N GLY A 157 -19.20 7.06 33.78
CA GLY A 157 -20.21 6.29 34.48
C GLY A 157 -20.17 4.83 34.03
N THR A 158 -20.45 3.90 34.94
CA THR A 158 -20.54 2.46 34.63
C THR A 158 -21.97 1.98 34.73
N PHE A 159 -22.23 0.76 34.24
CA PHE A 159 -23.49 0.08 34.43
C PHE A 159 -23.55 -0.62 35.79
N SER A 160 -24.72 -0.56 36.46
CA SER A 160 -25.06 -1.47 37.52
C SER A 160 -25.49 -2.83 36.97
N LEU A 161 -25.57 -3.85 37.84
CA LEU A 161 -26.13 -5.16 37.44
C LEU A 161 -27.60 -5.08 36.94
N GLN A 162 -28.34 -4.07 37.41
CA GLN A 162 -29.72 -3.85 36.94
C GLN A 162 -29.75 -3.26 35.52
N ASP A 163 -28.81 -2.36 35.20
CA ASP A 163 -28.69 -1.77 33.88
C ASP A 163 -28.34 -2.83 32.83
N CYS A 164 -27.41 -3.75 33.17
CA CYS A 164 -27.07 -4.84 32.27
C CYS A 164 -28.23 -5.84 32.06
N ALA A 165 -29.05 -6.10 33.08
CA ALA A 165 -30.22 -6.91 32.94
C ALA A 165 -31.26 -6.20 32.05
N ALA A 166 -31.43 -4.89 32.22
CA ALA A 166 -32.31 -4.07 31.39
C ALA A 166 -31.81 -3.98 29.93
N LEU A 167 -30.49 -3.88 29.71
CA LEU A 167 -29.89 -3.95 28.38
C LEU A 167 -30.20 -5.29 27.68
N ALA A 168 -30.28 -6.37 28.45
CA ALA A 168 -30.64 -7.69 27.95
C ALA A 168 -32.09 -7.78 27.49
N ASP A 169 -32.99 -6.94 28.01
CA ASP A 169 -34.42 -6.90 27.77
C ASP A 169 -34.87 -5.68 26.92
N ASP A 170 -33.92 -4.94 26.32
CA ASP A 170 -34.13 -3.67 25.56
C ASP A 170 -34.83 -2.55 26.36
N ASP A 171 -34.77 -2.57 27.70
CA ASP A 171 -35.39 -1.58 28.61
C ASP A 171 -34.31 -0.76 29.35
N PHE A 172 -33.31 -0.27 28.61
CA PHE A 172 -32.21 0.49 29.20
C PHE A 172 -32.65 1.88 29.68
N GLN A 173 -32.30 2.24 30.94
CA GLN A 173 -32.73 3.49 31.58
C GLN A 173 -31.58 4.42 32.02
N GLY A 174 -30.32 4.09 31.75
CA GLY A 174 -29.14 4.92 32.02
C GLY A 174 -28.06 4.24 32.84
N PHE A 175 -27.02 4.98 33.17
CA PHE A 175 -25.82 4.53 33.87
C PHE A 175 -26.00 4.72 35.38
N ASN A 176 -26.29 3.66 36.13
CA ASN A 176 -26.55 3.72 37.56
C ASN A 176 -25.49 2.99 38.39
N GLY A 177 -24.39 2.57 37.76
CA GLY A 177 -23.24 1.98 38.43
C GLY A 177 -22.30 3.02 39.02
N PRO A 178 -21.15 2.59 39.62
CA PRO A 178 -20.15 3.49 40.14
C PRO A 178 -19.59 4.45 39.10
N ALA A 179 -19.46 5.73 39.48
CA ALA A 179 -18.71 6.68 38.66
C ALA A 179 -17.20 6.49 38.91
N LEU A 180 -16.43 6.43 37.83
CA LEU A 180 -14.98 6.29 37.84
C LEU A 180 -14.32 7.62 37.48
N ASP A 181 -13.23 7.91 38.19
CA ASP A 181 -12.37 9.06 37.92
C ASP A 181 -10.92 8.53 37.86
N LEU A 182 -10.47 8.26 36.61
CA LEU A 182 -9.23 7.55 36.31
C LEU A 182 -8.16 8.50 35.79
N GLU A 183 -6.93 8.38 36.27
CA GLU A 183 -5.77 9.11 35.76
C GLU A 183 -5.20 8.39 34.53
N VAL A 184 -5.11 9.09 33.40
CA VAL A 184 -4.47 8.57 32.18
C VAL A 184 -2.95 8.58 32.38
N VAL A 185 -2.35 7.41 32.58
CA VAL A 185 -0.91 7.26 32.82
C VAL A 185 -0.09 6.95 31.58
N GLY A 186 -0.73 6.63 30.48
CA GLY A 186 -0.06 6.40 29.22
C GLY A 186 -1.01 6.28 28.03
N GLU A 187 -0.41 6.41 26.87
CA GLU A 187 -1.00 6.18 25.57
C GLU A 187 -0.41 4.89 25.00
N VAL A 188 -1.25 4.00 24.51
CA VAL A 188 -0.85 2.66 24.05
C VAL A 188 -1.46 2.35 22.71
N ARG A 189 -0.90 1.36 22.01
CA ARG A 189 -1.50 0.74 20.83
C ARG A 189 -1.80 -0.72 21.11
N VAL A 190 -3.05 -1.09 20.91
CA VAL A 190 -3.50 -2.48 21.01
C VAL A 190 -3.41 -3.13 19.63
N ILE A 191 -3.37 -4.47 19.61
CA ILE A 191 -3.19 -5.21 18.36
C ILE A 191 -4.39 -5.03 17.43
N GLU A 192 -5.58 -4.81 17.97
CA GLU A 192 -6.82 -4.56 17.24
C GLU A 192 -6.73 -3.31 16.37
N GLU A 193 -6.05 -2.26 16.81
CA GLU A 193 -5.89 -1.02 16.06
C GLU A 193 -5.02 -1.17 14.78
N LEU A 194 -4.30 -2.29 14.65
CA LEU A 194 -3.54 -2.57 13.42
C LEU A 194 -4.44 -2.91 12.23
N GLN A 195 -5.71 -3.23 12.42
CA GLN A 195 -6.65 -3.46 11.31
C GLN A 195 -7.11 -2.17 10.63
N GLY A 196 -7.14 -1.05 11.37
CA GLY A 196 -7.39 0.28 10.82
C GLY A 196 -8.85 0.57 10.47
N SER A 197 -9.81 -0.22 10.93
CA SER A 197 -11.22 0.14 10.87
C SER A 197 -11.69 0.58 12.26
N ASP A 198 -12.19 1.79 12.37
CA ASP A 198 -12.74 2.35 13.60
C ASP A 198 -13.97 1.57 14.10
N LEU A 199 -14.57 0.75 13.23
CA LEU A 199 -15.75 -0.05 13.52
C LEU A 199 -15.42 -1.43 14.08
N GLU A 200 -14.26 -1.98 13.70
CA GLU A 200 -13.82 -3.31 14.16
C GLU A 200 -13.01 -3.24 15.45
N SER A 201 -12.37 -2.11 15.70
CA SER A 201 -11.53 -1.86 16.86
C SER A 201 -12.03 -0.59 17.54
N GLY A 202 -13.08 -0.69 18.33
CA GLY A 202 -13.54 0.44 19.16
C GLY A 202 -12.39 0.98 20.01
N PRO A 203 -12.45 2.27 20.40
CA PRO A 203 -11.47 2.84 21.32
C PRO A 203 -11.48 2.06 22.63
N VAL A 204 -10.28 1.74 23.15
CA VAL A 204 -10.10 0.90 24.34
C VAL A 204 -9.38 1.69 25.42
N ALA A 205 -9.87 1.58 26.63
CA ALA A 205 -9.21 2.00 27.86
C ALA A 205 -8.87 0.74 28.67
N ILE A 206 -7.58 0.54 29.04
CA ILE A 206 -7.14 -0.61 29.85
C ILE A 206 -6.78 -0.10 31.22
N ALA A 207 -7.53 -0.53 32.23
CA ALA A 207 -7.33 -0.17 33.62
C ALA A 207 -6.37 -1.16 34.32
N SER A 208 -6.03 -0.84 35.59
CA SER A 208 -5.26 -1.74 36.43
C SER A 208 -6.11 -2.92 36.93
N PRO A 209 -5.52 -4.07 37.30
CA PRO A 209 -6.23 -5.16 37.97
C PRO A 209 -6.90 -4.73 39.28
N ALA A 210 -6.30 -3.80 40.04
CA ALA A 210 -6.86 -3.30 41.31
C ALA A 210 -8.20 -2.56 41.11
N LEU A 211 -8.50 -2.04 39.91
CA LEU A 211 -9.82 -1.46 39.61
C LEU A 211 -10.90 -2.52 39.65
N ASN A 212 -10.65 -3.71 39.07
CA ASN A 212 -11.60 -4.82 39.11
C ASN A 212 -11.99 -5.23 40.55
N ASP A 213 -11.00 -5.28 41.44
CA ASP A 213 -11.25 -5.55 42.87
C ASP A 213 -12.08 -4.45 43.53
N THR A 214 -11.90 -3.20 43.11
CA THR A 214 -12.64 -2.05 43.63
C THR A 214 -14.09 -2.03 43.15
N LEU A 215 -14.33 -2.38 41.89
CA LEU A 215 -15.66 -2.43 41.30
C LEU A 215 -16.50 -3.58 41.88
N GLY A 216 -15.88 -4.72 42.09
CA GLY A 216 -16.52 -5.89 42.71
C GLY A 216 -17.83 -6.27 42.05
N SER A 217 -18.91 -6.36 42.87
CA SER A 217 -20.28 -6.65 42.37
C SER A 217 -21.13 -5.40 42.09
N ASP A 218 -20.57 -4.21 42.24
CA ASP A 218 -21.35 -2.97 42.11
C ASP A 218 -21.40 -2.45 40.67
N ALA A 219 -20.46 -2.88 39.80
CA ALA A 219 -20.45 -2.61 38.37
C ALA A 219 -20.71 -3.88 37.57
N CYS A 220 -21.35 -3.71 36.42
CA CYS A 220 -21.60 -4.79 35.50
C CYS A 220 -20.50 -4.92 34.47
N ALA A 221 -19.99 -6.14 34.28
CA ALA A 221 -19.26 -6.53 33.08
C ALA A 221 -20.23 -7.17 32.08
N VAL A 222 -20.28 -6.68 30.85
CA VAL A 222 -21.12 -7.27 29.81
C VAL A 222 -20.52 -8.55 29.22
N GLY A 223 -19.20 -8.72 29.37
CA GLY A 223 -18.49 -9.88 28.84
C GLY A 223 -17.12 -10.07 29.47
N VAL A 224 -16.52 -11.18 29.12
CA VAL A 224 -15.12 -11.52 29.47
C VAL A 224 -14.34 -11.84 28.23
N VAL A 225 -13.12 -11.29 28.16
CA VAL A 225 -12.11 -11.66 27.16
C VAL A 225 -10.99 -12.41 27.85
N VAL A 226 -10.56 -13.53 27.26
CA VAL A 226 -9.50 -14.39 27.79
C VAL A 226 -8.42 -14.54 26.72
N PRO A 227 -7.40 -13.65 26.69
CA PRO A 227 -6.23 -13.85 25.86
C PRO A 227 -5.46 -15.10 26.30
N VAL A 228 -5.05 -15.91 25.31
CA VAL A 228 -4.33 -17.17 25.59
C VAL A 228 -3.03 -17.24 24.81
N ARG A 229 -2.05 -17.91 25.42
CA ARG A 229 -0.83 -18.35 24.78
C ARG A 229 -0.83 -19.86 24.64
N TYR A 230 -0.44 -20.35 23.46
CA TYR A 230 -0.40 -21.78 23.17
C TYR A 230 0.92 -22.40 23.64
N SER A 231 0.86 -23.67 24.00
CA SER A 231 2.05 -24.49 24.26
C SER A 231 2.72 -24.90 22.95
N ASP A 232 3.98 -25.35 23.01
CA ASP A 232 4.67 -25.91 21.86
C ASP A 232 3.88 -27.12 21.31
N GLY A 233 3.25 -26.95 20.14
CA GLY A 233 2.43 -27.98 19.51
C GLY A 233 1.24 -27.40 18.75
N PRO A 234 0.30 -28.24 18.31
CA PRO A 234 -0.94 -27.76 17.73
C PRO A 234 -1.76 -27.04 18.83
N GLY A 235 -2.19 -25.82 18.52
CA GLY A 235 -3.04 -25.03 19.42
C GLY A 235 -4.40 -25.71 19.69
N PRO A 236 -5.13 -25.28 20.72
CA PRO A 236 -6.46 -25.78 21.01
C PRO A 236 -7.40 -25.44 19.84
N THR A 237 -8.39 -26.29 19.61
CA THR A 237 -9.45 -25.98 18.62
C THR A 237 -10.43 -24.94 19.20
N SER A 238 -10.99 -24.09 18.34
CA SER A 238 -12.03 -23.12 18.72
C SER A 238 -13.21 -23.83 19.42
N ALA A 239 -13.59 -25.03 18.98
CA ALA A 239 -14.62 -25.84 19.60
C ALA A 239 -14.26 -26.25 21.03
N ALA A 240 -13.00 -26.60 21.32
CA ALA A 240 -12.58 -26.99 22.68
C ALA A 240 -12.60 -25.79 23.64
N MET A 241 -12.12 -24.63 23.20
CA MET A 241 -12.17 -23.38 23.98
C MET A 241 -13.62 -22.93 24.19
N THR A 242 -14.47 -22.96 23.17
CA THR A 242 -15.89 -22.63 23.28
C THR A 242 -16.63 -23.59 24.25
N ALA A 243 -16.30 -24.89 24.24
CA ALA A 243 -16.87 -25.84 25.18
C ALA A 243 -16.45 -25.54 26.62
N ALA A 244 -15.20 -25.13 26.85
CA ALA A 244 -14.72 -24.71 28.16
C ALA A 244 -15.44 -23.45 28.65
N LEU A 245 -15.57 -22.42 27.82
CA LEU A 245 -16.35 -21.21 28.11
C LEU A 245 -17.80 -21.56 28.50
N ARG A 246 -18.48 -22.34 27.67
CA ARG A 246 -19.88 -22.74 27.90
C ARG A 246 -20.06 -23.52 29.20
N SER A 247 -19.06 -24.29 29.61
CA SER A 247 -19.11 -25.01 30.87
C SER A 247 -18.94 -24.12 32.11
N ALA A 248 -18.14 -23.04 31.96
CA ALA A 248 -17.83 -22.10 33.04
C ALA A 248 -18.83 -20.95 33.16
N ALA A 249 -19.41 -20.53 32.02
CA ALA A 249 -20.39 -19.45 31.93
C ALA A 249 -21.68 -19.94 31.22
N PRO A 250 -22.47 -20.85 31.82
CA PRO A 250 -23.62 -21.46 31.15
C PRO A 250 -24.74 -20.44 30.82
N ASP A 251 -24.76 -19.32 31.53
CA ASP A 251 -25.77 -18.25 31.35
C ASP A 251 -25.31 -17.20 30.31
N ALA A 252 -24.13 -17.32 29.74
CA ALA A 252 -23.68 -16.42 28.69
C ALA A 252 -24.45 -16.63 27.37
N ARG A 253 -24.74 -15.53 26.70
CA ARG A 253 -25.56 -15.53 25.46
C ARG A 253 -24.76 -15.90 24.23
N GLU A 254 -23.50 -15.50 24.18
CA GLU A 254 -22.64 -15.69 23.03
C GLU A 254 -21.25 -16.17 23.47
N PHE A 255 -20.65 -17.02 22.66
CA PHE A 255 -19.31 -17.55 22.85
C PHE A 255 -18.55 -17.46 21.56
N GLN A 256 -17.37 -16.84 21.61
CA GLN A 256 -16.42 -16.82 20.50
C GLN A 256 -15.06 -17.34 21.00
N ALA A 257 -14.41 -18.13 20.21
CA ALA A 257 -13.03 -18.53 20.47
C ALA A 257 -12.33 -18.82 19.16
N GLY A 258 -11.11 -18.32 19.02
CA GLY A 258 -10.34 -18.44 17.80
C GLY A 258 -8.86 -18.18 17.98
N SER A 259 -8.08 -18.55 16.96
CA SER A 259 -6.70 -18.13 16.86
C SER A 259 -6.64 -16.69 16.36
N ILE A 260 -5.69 -15.92 16.87
CA ILE A 260 -5.47 -14.54 16.40
C ILE A 260 -4.99 -14.51 14.93
N GLU A 261 -4.33 -15.59 14.47
CA GLU A 261 -3.90 -15.73 13.07
C GLU A 261 -5.09 -15.68 12.12
N GLU A 262 -6.11 -16.53 12.37
CA GLU A 262 -7.28 -16.65 11.50
C GLU A 262 -8.20 -15.43 11.62
N GLU A 263 -8.39 -14.94 12.84
CA GLU A 263 -9.32 -13.85 13.12
C GLU A 263 -8.78 -12.49 12.66
N PHE A 264 -7.46 -12.28 12.73
CA PHE A 264 -6.93 -10.92 12.75
C PHE A 264 -5.68 -10.70 11.91
N LEU A 265 -4.65 -11.53 12.09
CA LEU A 265 -3.33 -11.24 11.55
C LEU A 265 -3.21 -11.44 10.04
N ASP A 266 -4.06 -12.25 9.43
CA ASP A 266 -4.03 -12.45 7.98
C ASP A 266 -4.41 -11.18 7.21
N GLY A 267 -5.35 -10.39 7.73
CA GLY A 267 -5.67 -9.06 7.22
C GLY A 267 -4.51 -8.10 7.30
N VAL A 268 -3.88 -8.02 8.47
CA VAL A 268 -2.70 -7.18 8.73
C VAL A 268 -1.51 -7.60 7.85
N ARG A 269 -1.23 -8.91 7.74
CA ARG A 269 -0.18 -9.44 6.84
C ARG A 269 -0.43 -9.09 5.38
N SER A 270 -1.67 -9.23 4.92
CA SER A 270 -2.04 -8.88 3.56
C SER A 270 -1.78 -7.41 3.27
N ALA A 271 -2.14 -6.50 4.18
CA ALA A 271 -1.86 -5.07 4.06
C ALA A 271 -0.35 -4.77 4.06
N ILE A 272 0.43 -5.42 4.93
CA ILE A 272 1.90 -5.30 4.96
C ILE A 272 2.50 -5.82 3.65
N ASN A 273 2.05 -6.97 3.14
CA ASN A 273 2.55 -7.55 1.89
C ASN A 273 2.36 -6.62 0.70
N VAL A 274 1.25 -5.90 0.61
CA VAL A 274 1.03 -4.90 -0.44
C VAL A 274 2.13 -3.83 -0.41
N ALA A 275 2.47 -3.30 0.77
CA ALA A 275 3.54 -2.31 0.92
C ALA A 275 4.93 -2.90 0.59
N VAL A 276 5.22 -4.13 1.01
CA VAL A 276 6.46 -4.86 0.73
C VAL A 276 6.64 -5.07 -0.77
N VAL A 277 5.62 -5.58 -1.46
CA VAL A 277 5.66 -5.82 -2.92
C VAL A 277 5.80 -4.49 -3.67
N ALA A 278 5.11 -3.43 -3.24
CA ALA A 278 5.26 -2.11 -3.81
C ALA A 278 6.69 -1.56 -3.67
N LEU A 279 7.33 -1.71 -2.51
CA LEU A 279 8.72 -1.32 -2.26
C LEU A 279 9.72 -2.14 -3.09
N ILE A 280 9.51 -3.45 -3.23
CA ILE A 280 10.34 -4.33 -4.06
C ILE A 280 10.19 -3.96 -5.54
N ALA A 281 8.96 -3.76 -6.02
CA ALA A 281 8.69 -3.31 -7.38
C ALA A 281 9.35 -1.96 -7.67
N PHE A 282 9.26 -1.00 -6.74
CA PHE A 282 9.97 0.28 -6.81
C PHE A 282 11.48 0.07 -6.90
N ALA A 283 12.06 -0.78 -6.04
CA ALA A 283 13.48 -1.08 -6.05
C ALA A 283 13.93 -1.68 -7.40
N LEU A 284 13.17 -2.64 -7.95
CA LEU A 284 13.48 -3.30 -9.23
C LEU A 284 13.43 -2.31 -10.40
N VAL A 285 12.38 -1.50 -10.49
CA VAL A 285 12.22 -0.49 -11.55
C VAL A 285 13.31 0.56 -11.45
N THR A 286 13.60 1.04 -10.22
CA THR A 286 14.65 2.00 -9.95
C THR A 286 16.04 1.43 -10.27
N ALA A 287 16.28 0.16 -9.92
CA ALA A 287 17.53 -0.54 -10.26
C ALA A 287 17.71 -0.69 -11.77
N ALA A 288 16.66 -1.08 -12.51
CA ALA A 288 16.71 -1.22 -13.97
C ALA A 288 16.99 0.12 -14.66
N ALA A 289 16.28 1.16 -14.27
CA ALA A 289 16.46 2.51 -14.81
C ALA A 289 17.82 3.10 -14.39
N GLY A 290 18.23 2.90 -13.15
CA GLY A 290 19.51 3.32 -12.61
C GLY A 290 20.69 2.58 -13.25
N LEU A 291 20.56 1.28 -13.51
CA LEU A 291 21.55 0.50 -14.25
C LEU A 291 21.84 1.14 -15.61
N LEU A 292 20.81 1.50 -16.37
CA LEU A 292 20.96 2.19 -17.65
C LEU A 292 21.67 3.53 -17.47
N ALA A 293 21.28 4.33 -16.47
CA ALA A 293 21.90 5.64 -16.21
C ALA A 293 23.37 5.50 -15.83
N VAL A 294 23.71 4.55 -14.95
CA VAL A 294 25.10 4.28 -14.53
C VAL A 294 25.94 3.78 -15.70
N VAL A 295 25.44 2.79 -16.46
CA VAL A 295 26.13 2.27 -17.65
C VAL A 295 26.38 3.38 -18.67
N GLN A 296 25.40 4.24 -18.93
CA GLN A 296 25.56 5.39 -19.81
C GLN A 296 26.61 6.38 -19.29
N ALA A 297 26.57 6.70 -18.01
CA ALA A 297 27.54 7.61 -17.39
C ALA A 297 28.96 7.05 -17.48
N VAL A 298 29.14 5.74 -17.22
CA VAL A 298 30.42 5.04 -17.34
C VAL A 298 30.94 5.02 -18.78
N ILE A 299 30.11 4.60 -19.75
CA ILE A 299 30.50 4.56 -21.17
C ILE A 299 30.94 5.95 -21.63
N ARG A 300 30.23 7.00 -21.23
CA ARG A 300 30.60 8.38 -21.54
C ARG A 300 31.96 8.77 -20.98
N GLN A 301 32.28 8.40 -19.75
CA GLN A 301 33.58 8.68 -19.14
C GLN A 301 34.70 7.97 -19.88
N VAL A 302 34.45 6.71 -20.28
CA VAL A 302 35.40 5.90 -21.06
C VAL A 302 35.63 6.50 -22.46
N ASP A 303 34.54 6.86 -23.17
CA ASP A 303 34.64 7.49 -24.49
C ASP A 303 35.45 8.81 -24.47
N GLY A 304 35.29 9.59 -23.39
CA GLY A 304 36.08 10.80 -23.18
C GLY A 304 37.58 10.55 -22.94
N ALA A 305 37.96 9.31 -22.57
CA ALA A 305 39.39 8.90 -22.38
C ALA A 305 40.04 8.37 -23.66
N GLY A 306 39.31 8.31 -24.76
CA GLY A 306 39.78 7.64 -25.98
C GLY A 306 41.09 8.20 -26.61
N GLU A 307 41.29 9.51 -26.56
CA GLU A 307 42.52 10.16 -27.06
C GLU A 307 43.72 9.79 -26.20
N VAL A 308 43.56 9.80 -24.87
CA VAL A 308 44.62 9.39 -23.93
C VAL A 308 44.96 7.92 -24.14
N GLY A 309 43.97 7.07 -24.44
CA GLY A 309 44.18 5.65 -24.76
C GLY A 309 45.06 5.42 -26.00
N LYS A 310 44.95 6.27 -27.04
CA LYS A 310 45.80 6.22 -28.23
C LYS A 310 47.27 6.60 -27.89
N THR A 311 47.44 7.68 -27.18
CA THR A 311 48.73 8.15 -26.73
C THR A 311 49.49 7.14 -25.84
N LEU A 312 48.75 6.52 -24.91
CA LEU A 312 49.28 5.46 -24.04
C LEU A 312 49.67 4.18 -24.81
N GLY A 313 48.96 3.89 -25.91
CA GLY A 313 49.31 2.82 -26.82
C GLY A 313 50.65 3.07 -27.55
N ALA A 314 50.88 4.30 -27.95
CA ALA A 314 52.13 4.71 -28.59
C ALA A 314 53.33 4.64 -27.63
N VAL A 315 53.13 4.80 -26.34
CA VAL A 315 54.13 4.67 -25.25
C VAL A 315 54.36 3.20 -24.81
N GLY A 316 53.66 2.22 -25.43
CA GLY A 316 53.87 0.79 -25.21
C GLY A 316 53.01 0.13 -24.13
N LEU A 317 51.97 0.77 -23.59
CA LEU A 317 51.08 0.14 -22.64
C LEU A 317 50.18 -0.91 -23.33
N THR A 318 50.07 -2.08 -22.70
CA THR A 318 49.17 -3.16 -23.16
C THR A 318 47.69 -2.76 -23.12
N ARG A 319 46.83 -3.48 -23.87
CA ARG A 319 45.38 -3.23 -23.87
C ARG A 319 44.76 -3.32 -22.48
N SER A 320 45.19 -4.26 -21.64
CA SER A 320 44.72 -4.40 -20.26
C SER A 320 45.19 -3.26 -19.37
N GLN A 321 46.43 -2.84 -19.46
CA GLN A 321 46.99 -1.70 -18.70
C GLN A 321 46.29 -0.38 -19.05
N ARG A 322 45.95 -0.17 -20.31
CA ARG A 322 45.19 1.01 -20.75
C ARG A 322 43.74 0.96 -20.21
N ALA A 323 43.08 -0.22 -20.29
CA ALA A 323 41.77 -0.40 -19.74
C ALA A 323 41.73 -0.17 -18.22
N THR A 324 42.70 -0.70 -17.48
CA THR A 324 42.83 -0.49 -16.02
C THR A 324 43.09 0.98 -15.68
N ALA A 325 43.92 1.68 -16.42
CA ALA A 325 44.22 3.11 -16.18
C ALA A 325 42.97 3.99 -16.33
N VAL A 326 42.07 3.64 -17.26
CA VAL A 326 40.80 4.35 -17.46
C VAL A 326 39.73 3.90 -16.46
N ALA A 327 39.71 2.62 -16.08
CA ALA A 327 38.69 2.07 -15.17
C ALA A 327 38.91 2.47 -13.71
N LEU A 328 40.15 2.61 -13.25
CA LEU A 328 40.46 2.87 -11.84
C LEU A 328 39.82 4.16 -11.28
N PRO A 329 39.86 5.33 -11.97
CA PRO A 329 39.10 6.51 -11.51
C PRO A 329 37.59 6.33 -11.47
N LEU A 330 37.02 5.48 -12.33
CA LEU A 330 35.61 5.17 -12.34
C LEU A 330 35.22 4.31 -11.13
N VAL A 331 36.06 3.32 -10.80
CA VAL A 331 35.87 2.48 -9.60
C VAL A 331 35.94 3.34 -8.33
N ALA A 332 36.91 4.27 -8.26
CA ALA A 332 37.01 5.20 -7.13
C ALA A 332 35.77 6.10 -7.00
N ALA A 333 35.27 6.64 -8.12
CA ALA A 333 34.01 7.40 -8.13
C ALA A 333 32.81 6.52 -7.76
N GLY A 334 32.77 5.27 -8.23
CA GLY A 334 31.77 4.28 -7.83
C GLY A 334 31.80 3.98 -6.33
N ALA A 335 32.98 3.83 -5.74
CA ALA A 335 33.14 3.63 -4.30
C ALA A 335 32.59 4.82 -3.48
N VAL A 336 32.91 6.06 -3.88
CA VAL A 336 32.30 7.25 -3.26
C VAL A 336 30.79 7.25 -3.42
N GLY A 337 30.27 6.93 -4.62
CA GLY A 337 28.84 6.81 -4.87
C GLY A 337 28.18 5.73 -4.02
N THR A 338 28.84 4.59 -3.81
CA THR A 338 28.35 3.50 -2.95
C THR A 338 28.28 3.94 -1.48
N VAL A 339 29.31 4.66 -0.98
CA VAL A 339 29.25 5.23 0.38
C VAL A 339 28.08 6.20 0.51
N LEU A 340 27.85 7.08 -0.48
CA LEU A 340 26.69 7.97 -0.49
C LEU A 340 25.36 7.20 -0.53
N ALA A 341 25.32 6.09 -1.29
CA ALA A 341 24.13 5.24 -1.37
C ALA A 341 23.77 4.60 -0.03
N VAL A 342 24.77 4.01 0.65
CA VAL A 342 24.57 3.40 1.98
C VAL A 342 24.20 4.45 3.03
N SER A 343 24.95 5.56 3.08
CA SER A 343 24.65 6.65 4.03
C SER A 343 23.26 7.24 3.80
N GLY A 344 22.86 7.41 2.53
CA GLY A 344 21.55 7.91 2.17
C GLY A 344 20.43 6.92 2.53
N ALA A 345 20.65 5.61 2.34
CA ALA A 345 19.69 4.58 2.73
C ALA A 345 19.50 4.53 4.26
N VAL A 346 20.58 4.60 5.03
CA VAL A 346 20.51 4.67 6.50
C VAL A 346 19.80 5.95 6.96
N ALA A 347 20.09 7.09 6.33
CA ALA A 347 19.43 8.36 6.65
C ALA A 347 17.92 8.37 6.35
N LEU A 348 17.47 7.54 5.39
CA LEU A 348 16.06 7.38 5.05
C LEU A 348 15.36 6.30 5.89
N SER A 349 16.12 5.46 6.63
CA SER A 349 15.55 4.33 7.37
C SER A 349 14.47 4.70 8.39
N PRO A 350 14.48 5.90 9.06
CA PRO A 350 13.38 6.27 9.97
C PRO A 350 12.03 6.50 9.28
N ARG A 351 12.02 6.61 7.94
CA ARG A 351 10.76 6.70 7.18
C ARG A 351 10.12 5.35 6.91
N PHE A 352 10.83 4.28 7.20
CA PHE A 352 10.35 2.90 7.08
C PHE A 352 10.21 2.27 8.47
N PRO A 353 9.28 1.36 8.64
CA PRO A 353 8.29 0.84 7.69
C PRO A 353 7.26 1.88 7.21
N LEU A 354 6.38 1.48 6.29
CA LEU A 354 5.28 2.28 5.76
C LEU A 354 3.95 1.58 6.08
N GLY A 355 2.88 2.36 6.19
CA GLY A 355 1.54 1.84 6.40
C GLY A 355 1.40 1.11 7.74
N VAL A 356 0.56 0.09 7.77
CA VAL A 356 0.33 -0.77 8.95
C VAL A 356 1.64 -1.28 9.56
N ALA A 357 2.63 -1.63 8.72
CA ALA A 357 3.93 -2.06 9.21
C ALA A 357 4.64 -1.00 10.06
N ARG A 358 4.31 0.29 9.87
CA ARG A 358 4.84 1.37 10.72
C ARG A 358 4.12 1.44 12.05
N GLN A 359 2.82 1.18 12.07
CA GLN A 359 2.04 1.08 13.30
C GLN A 359 2.51 -0.13 14.12
N ALA A 360 2.82 -1.25 13.44
CA ALA A 360 3.36 -2.45 14.05
C ALA A 360 4.86 -2.38 14.41
N GLU A 361 5.56 -1.25 14.22
CA GLU A 361 7.00 -1.13 14.51
C GLU A 361 7.23 -0.58 15.92
N PRO A 362 7.76 -1.38 16.85
CA PRO A 362 8.01 -0.92 18.22
C PRO A 362 9.10 0.16 18.33
N ASP A 363 10.08 0.16 17.40
CA ASP A 363 11.17 1.15 17.36
C ASP A 363 11.26 1.79 15.97
N PRO A 364 10.50 2.88 15.69
CA PRO A 364 10.50 3.55 14.41
C PRO A 364 11.80 4.34 14.12
N GLY A 365 12.84 4.18 14.91
CA GLY A 365 14.13 4.86 14.82
C GLY A 365 14.99 4.46 13.61
N VAL A 366 16.29 4.85 13.67
CA VAL A 366 17.29 4.53 12.63
C VAL A 366 17.62 3.04 12.67
N ALA A 367 17.32 2.32 11.61
CA ALA A 367 17.66 0.91 11.46
C ALA A 367 18.80 0.69 10.45
N PHE A 368 19.64 -0.33 10.69
CA PHE A 368 20.74 -0.72 9.85
C PHE A 368 20.61 -2.19 9.42
N ASP A 369 20.12 -2.42 8.19
CA ASP A 369 20.11 -3.76 7.59
C ASP A 369 21.48 -4.07 6.96
N GLY A 370 22.36 -4.70 7.75
CA GLY A 370 23.72 -5.04 7.31
C GLY A 370 23.77 -5.96 6.09
N LEU A 371 22.78 -6.84 5.91
CA LEU A 371 22.74 -7.77 4.79
C LEU A 371 22.32 -7.06 3.49
N ALA A 372 21.20 -6.34 3.51
CA ALA A 372 20.72 -5.62 2.32
C ALA A 372 21.72 -4.54 1.88
N LEU A 373 22.24 -3.74 2.84
CA LEU A 373 23.19 -2.70 2.56
C LEU A 373 24.55 -3.25 2.10
N GLY A 374 25.04 -4.34 2.72
CA GLY A 374 26.31 -4.96 2.38
C GLY A 374 26.30 -5.62 0.99
N VAL A 375 25.31 -6.44 0.71
CA VAL A 375 25.14 -7.11 -0.60
C VAL A 375 24.90 -6.07 -1.69
N GLY A 376 24.05 -5.08 -1.43
CA GLY A 376 23.78 -4.02 -2.39
C GLY A 376 24.97 -3.11 -2.66
N ALA A 377 25.75 -2.76 -1.65
CA ALA A 377 27.01 -2.00 -1.82
C ALA A 377 28.01 -2.76 -2.68
N LEU A 378 28.19 -4.06 -2.42
CA LEU A 378 29.06 -4.92 -3.22
C LEU A 378 28.57 -5.00 -4.67
N ALA A 379 27.28 -5.19 -4.89
CA ALA A 379 26.68 -5.25 -6.23
C ALA A 379 26.91 -3.93 -7.02
N LEU A 380 26.71 -2.78 -6.38
CA LEU A 380 26.96 -1.46 -7.00
C LEU A 380 28.43 -1.29 -7.38
N LEU A 381 29.36 -1.65 -6.50
CA LEU A 381 30.80 -1.58 -6.78
C LEU A 381 31.20 -2.50 -7.94
N LEU A 382 30.73 -3.74 -7.94
CA LEU A 382 30.99 -4.71 -9.00
C LEU A 382 30.39 -4.25 -10.33
N LEU A 383 29.18 -3.68 -10.32
CA LEU A 383 28.53 -3.12 -11.50
C LEU A 383 29.38 -2.02 -12.15
N VAL A 384 29.81 -1.03 -11.37
CA VAL A 384 30.64 0.09 -11.88
C VAL A 384 31.99 -0.43 -12.35
N ALA A 385 32.63 -1.33 -11.61
CA ALA A 385 33.91 -1.91 -11.97
C ALA A 385 33.83 -2.74 -13.27
N ALA A 386 32.86 -3.63 -13.37
CA ALA A 386 32.66 -4.49 -14.53
C ALA A 386 32.32 -3.67 -15.79
N THR A 387 31.34 -2.76 -15.68
CA THR A 387 30.94 -1.90 -16.80
C THR A 387 32.07 -0.98 -17.23
N GLY A 388 32.82 -0.38 -16.29
CA GLY A 388 33.96 0.47 -16.55
C GLY A 388 35.10 -0.27 -17.27
N TYR A 389 35.45 -1.46 -16.78
CA TYR A 389 36.49 -2.29 -17.36
C TYR A 389 36.10 -2.82 -18.76
N VAL A 390 34.89 -3.37 -18.91
CA VAL A 390 34.40 -3.88 -20.21
C VAL A 390 34.33 -2.77 -21.25
N ALA A 391 33.79 -1.60 -20.88
CA ALA A 391 33.72 -0.44 -21.78
C ALA A 391 35.13 0.04 -22.20
N ALA A 392 36.06 0.15 -21.27
CA ALA A 392 37.42 0.56 -21.54
C ALA A 392 38.18 -0.46 -22.44
N ARG A 393 37.95 -1.76 -22.21
CA ARG A 393 38.53 -2.83 -23.03
C ARG A 393 37.97 -2.83 -24.46
N ARG A 394 36.67 -2.64 -24.63
CA ARG A 394 35.99 -2.54 -25.95
C ARG A 394 36.51 -1.31 -26.72
N LEU A 395 36.69 -0.17 -26.06
CA LEU A 395 37.25 1.03 -26.70
C LEU A 395 38.67 0.81 -27.23
N ALA A 396 39.50 0.09 -26.47
CA ALA A 396 40.89 -0.22 -26.87
C ALA A 396 41.00 -1.14 -28.10
N GLY A 397 39.90 -1.77 -28.54
CA GLY A 397 39.87 -2.72 -29.68
C GLY A 397 39.11 -2.24 -30.92
N ARG A 398 38.47 -1.06 -30.89
CA ARG A 398 37.59 -0.59 -32.00
C ARG A 398 38.39 0.10 -33.12
N GLY A 399 38.17 -0.39 -34.36
CA GLY A 399 38.52 0.30 -35.60
C GLY A 399 37.50 1.36 -36.02
N GLU A 400 37.74 2.05 -37.12
CA GLU A 400 36.83 3.07 -37.66
C GLU A 400 35.55 2.45 -38.26
N GLU A 401 34.41 2.67 -37.62
CA GLU A 401 33.08 2.29 -38.14
C GLU A 401 32.53 3.34 -39.12
N ARG A 402 32.02 2.89 -40.26
CA ARG A 402 31.36 3.75 -41.27
C ARG A 402 29.97 4.20 -40.80
N SER A 403 29.66 5.50 -41.00
CA SER A 403 28.34 6.10 -40.68
C SER A 403 27.30 5.63 -41.71
N GLN A 404 26.16 5.12 -41.22
CA GLN A 404 24.98 4.80 -42.05
C GLN A 404 23.93 5.89 -41.94
N VAL A 405 23.33 6.26 -43.09
CA VAL A 405 22.33 7.33 -43.18
C VAL A 405 21.01 6.91 -42.55
N SER A 406 20.36 7.83 -41.80
CA SER A 406 19.04 7.64 -41.19
C SER A 406 17.96 7.61 -42.31
N VAL A 407 17.17 6.53 -42.36
CA VAL A 407 16.04 6.37 -43.29
C VAL A 407 14.99 7.47 -43.08
N VAL A 408 14.68 7.81 -41.82
CA VAL A 408 13.69 8.84 -41.44
C VAL A 408 14.13 10.23 -41.95
N ALA A 409 15.43 10.57 -41.82
CA ALA A 409 15.95 11.84 -42.33
C ALA A 409 15.96 11.88 -43.88
N ALA A 410 16.21 10.73 -44.54
CA ALA A 410 16.17 10.64 -46.01
C ALA A 410 14.74 10.76 -46.54
N THR A 411 13.74 10.18 -45.86
CA THR A 411 12.32 10.35 -46.27
C THR A 411 11.84 11.77 -46.02
N ALA A 412 12.19 12.41 -44.92
CA ALA A 412 11.87 13.80 -44.65
C ALA A 412 12.48 14.77 -45.69
N ALA A 413 13.73 14.49 -46.10
CA ALA A 413 14.39 15.27 -47.15
C ALA A 413 13.67 15.12 -48.51
N ARG A 414 13.23 13.91 -48.87
CA ARG A 414 12.47 13.66 -50.08
C ARG A 414 11.07 14.31 -50.07
N ALA A 415 10.48 14.42 -48.87
CA ALA A 415 9.21 15.11 -48.64
C ALA A 415 9.34 16.65 -48.58
N GLY A 416 10.52 17.23 -48.90
CA GLY A 416 10.72 18.68 -48.93
C GLY A 416 10.81 19.37 -47.57
N ALA A 417 11.08 18.63 -46.47
CA ALA A 417 11.20 19.23 -45.14
C ALA A 417 12.36 20.24 -45.07
N ALA A 418 12.18 21.29 -44.25
CA ALA A 418 13.19 22.32 -44.08
C ALA A 418 14.56 21.72 -43.70
N PRO A 419 15.72 22.25 -44.18
CA PRO A 419 17.04 21.69 -43.91
C PRO A 419 17.34 21.51 -42.40
N SER A 420 16.85 22.41 -41.55
CA SER A 420 17.01 22.32 -40.08
C SER A 420 16.28 21.13 -39.49
N VAL A 421 15.11 20.72 -40.05
CA VAL A 421 14.35 19.54 -39.64
C VAL A 421 15.09 18.26 -40.06
N VAL A 422 15.53 18.20 -41.31
CA VAL A 422 16.29 17.06 -41.84
C VAL A 422 17.57 16.81 -41.01
N VAL A 423 18.31 17.88 -40.69
CA VAL A 423 19.50 17.82 -39.84
C VAL A 423 19.13 17.34 -38.43
N GLY A 424 18.01 17.82 -37.84
CA GLY A 424 17.53 17.40 -36.54
C GLY A 424 17.16 15.91 -36.49
N LEU A 425 16.42 15.43 -37.47
CA LEU A 425 16.06 14.00 -37.60
C LEU A 425 17.28 13.11 -37.86
N ARG A 426 18.27 13.62 -38.58
CA ARG A 426 19.55 12.93 -38.78
C ARG A 426 20.31 12.79 -37.49
N LEU A 427 20.37 13.84 -36.63
CA LEU A 427 20.99 13.82 -35.32
C LEU A 427 20.30 12.85 -34.37
N ALA A 428 18.96 12.68 -34.46
CA ALA A 428 18.19 11.72 -33.67
C ALA A 428 18.30 10.28 -34.18
N GLY A 429 18.49 10.07 -35.49
CA GLY A 429 18.43 8.76 -36.14
C GLY A 429 19.77 8.23 -36.67
N ASP A 430 20.90 8.94 -36.46
CA ASP A 430 22.19 8.59 -37.07
C ASP A 430 22.76 7.27 -36.48
N ARG A 431 23.15 6.35 -37.37
CA ARG A 431 23.64 5.02 -37.06
C ARG A 431 25.19 4.94 -36.92
N GLY A 432 25.88 6.08 -36.74
CA GLY A 432 27.32 6.20 -36.60
C GLY A 432 27.83 6.21 -35.14
N ARG A 433 29.00 6.85 -34.91
CA ARG A 433 29.67 6.98 -33.60
C ARG A 433 28.83 7.56 -32.44
N GLY A 434 27.64 8.14 -32.71
CA GLY A 434 26.67 8.65 -31.73
C GLY A 434 25.55 7.69 -31.31
N ARG A 435 25.45 6.51 -31.95
CA ARG A 435 24.32 5.56 -31.84
C ARG A 435 23.98 5.14 -30.41
N THR A 436 25.00 4.92 -29.58
CA THR A 436 24.79 4.48 -28.17
C THR A 436 24.13 5.58 -27.34
N ALA A 437 24.55 6.83 -27.46
CA ALA A 437 24.06 7.94 -26.63
C ALA A 437 22.58 8.29 -26.93
N VAL A 438 22.17 8.30 -28.21
CA VAL A 438 20.79 8.62 -28.60
C VAL A 438 19.83 7.47 -28.28
N ARG A 439 20.22 6.23 -28.58
CA ARG A 439 19.40 5.05 -28.26
C ARG A 439 19.21 4.88 -26.76
N THR A 440 20.27 5.04 -25.98
CA THR A 440 20.17 4.95 -24.53
C THR A 440 19.32 6.08 -23.94
N ALA A 441 19.35 7.28 -24.56
CA ALA A 441 18.44 8.36 -24.19
C ALA A 441 16.98 8.03 -24.52
N MET A 442 16.70 7.50 -25.73
CA MET A 442 15.35 7.06 -26.10
C MET A 442 14.82 5.98 -25.13
N VAL A 443 15.65 4.96 -24.83
CA VAL A 443 15.26 3.91 -23.89
C VAL A 443 15.06 4.47 -22.49
N GLY A 444 15.97 5.31 -21.99
CA GLY A 444 15.88 5.89 -20.64
C GLY A 444 14.66 6.80 -20.49
N THR A 445 14.40 7.68 -21.47
CA THR A 445 13.21 8.54 -21.46
C THR A 445 11.93 7.70 -21.66
N GLY A 446 11.97 6.67 -22.52
CA GLY A 446 10.84 5.76 -22.74
C GLY A 446 10.47 4.99 -21.47
N LEU A 447 11.46 4.47 -20.73
CA LEU A 447 11.24 3.82 -19.43
C LEU A 447 10.72 4.79 -18.37
N ALA A 448 11.21 6.03 -18.35
CA ALA A 448 10.71 7.04 -17.42
C ALA A 448 9.24 7.38 -17.73
N VAL A 449 8.86 7.51 -19.00
CA VAL A 449 7.46 7.71 -19.41
C VAL A 449 6.61 6.49 -19.07
N ALA A 450 7.11 5.27 -19.34
CA ALA A 450 6.41 4.04 -19.01
C ALA A 450 6.17 3.92 -17.50
N GLY A 451 7.21 4.16 -16.69
CA GLY A 451 7.08 4.15 -15.23
C GLY A 451 6.07 5.19 -14.71
N LEU A 452 6.12 6.40 -15.26
CA LEU A 452 5.18 7.46 -14.86
C LEU A 452 3.73 7.13 -15.26
N CYS A 453 3.50 6.51 -16.43
CA CYS A 453 2.18 6.03 -16.84
C CYS A 453 1.71 4.84 -15.99
N ALA A 454 2.60 3.92 -15.62
CA ALA A 454 2.27 2.81 -14.73
C ALA A 454 1.84 3.31 -13.35
N VAL A 455 2.59 4.25 -12.77
CA VAL A 455 2.22 4.91 -11.49
C VAL A 455 0.88 5.64 -11.62
N ALA A 456 0.61 6.31 -12.74
CA ALA A 456 -0.66 6.99 -12.96
C ALA A 456 -1.85 6.01 -13.02
N VAL A 457 -1.67 4.82 -13.60
CA VAL A 457 -2.69 3.76 -13.60
C VAL A 457 -2.90 3.21 -12.19
N LEU A 458 -1.82 2.92 -11.46
CA LEU A 458 -1.92 2.43 -10.06
C LEU A 458 -2.61 3.45 -9.15
N ALA A 459 -2.19 4.72 -9.20
CA ALA A 459 -2.81 5.78 -8.41
C ALA A 459 -4.28 6.02 -8.80
N GLY A 460 -4.61 5.96 -10.10
CA GLY A 460 -5.98 6.11 -10.57
C GLY A 460 -6.87 4.92 -10.18
N SER A 461 -6.34 3.71 -10.19
CA SER A 461 -7.07 2.51 -9.75
C SER A 461 -7.30 2.53 -8.23
N LEU A 462 -6.29 2.90 -7.45
CA LEU A 462 -6.41 3.08 -6.00
C LEU A 462 -7.47 4.14 -5.64
N THR A 463 -7.39 5.32 -6.27
CA THR A 463 -8.40 6.37 -6.06
C THR A 463 -9.80 5.89 -6.44
N ALA A 464 -9.94 5.14 -7.54
CA ALA A 464 -11.24 4.62 -7.96
C ALA A 464 -11.82 3.58 -6.99
N VAL A 465 -10.98 2.78 -6.31
CA VAL A 465 -11.45 1.85 -5.27
C VAL A 465 -11.91 2.60 -4.03
N LEU A 466 -11.14 3.60 -3.57
CA LEU A 466 -11.49 4.37 -2.37
C LEU A 466 -12.71 5.29 -2.58
N ASP A 467 -12.87 5.85 -3.80
CA ASP A 467 -13.97 6.77 -4.11
C ASP A 467 -15.25 6.06 -4.57
N GLN A 468 -15.22 4.74 -4.82
CA GLN A 468 -16.35 3.95 -5.33
C GLN A 468 -16.64 2.74 -4.44
N PRO A 469 -17.48 2.89 -3.41
CA PRO A 469 -17.79 1.83 -2.44
C PRO A 469 -18.30 0.53 -3.08
N GLU A 470 -18.97 0.62 -4.21
CA GLU A 470 -19.41 -0.54 -4.99
C GLU A 470 -18.28 -1.51 -5.33
N ARG A 471 -17.01 -1.03 -5.45
CA ARG A 471 -15.86 -1.87 -5.81
C ARG A 471 -15.42 -2.83 -4.72
N TYR A 472 -15.77 -2.54 -3.46
CA TYR A 472 -15.54 -3.42 -2.31
C TYR A 472 -16.85 -3.98 -1.71
N GLY A 473 -17.92 -4.01 -2.51
CA GLY A 473 -19.15 -4.71 -2.18
C GLY A 473 -20.29 -3.84 -1.63
N TRP A 474 -20.06 -2.57 -1.28
CA TRP A 474 -21.11 -1.66 -0.83
C TRP A 474 -21.90 -1.11 -2.01
N ALA A 475 -23.00 -1.76 -2.34
CA ALA A 475 -23.87 -1.37 -3.46
C ALA A 475 -24.94 -0.30 -3.09
N TRP A 476 -24.81 0.31 -1.91
CA TRP A 476 -25.74 1.31 -1.36
C TRP A 476 -24.99 2.50 -0.74
N SER A 477 -25.73 3.57 -0.45
CA SER A 477 -25.16 4.79 0.14
C SER A 477 -25.13 4.74 1.66
N SER A 478 -26.10 4.06 2.29
CA SER A 478 -26.21 3.95 3.74
C SER A 478 -26.91 2.68 4.18
N LYS A 479 -26.56 2.17 5.37
CA LYS A 479 -27.22 1.06 6.09
C LYS A 479 -27.65 1.58 7.46
N PRO A 480 -28.77 2.33 7.53
CA PRO A 480 -29.27 2.82 8.82
C PRO A 480 -29.85 1.71 9.68
N ASP A 481 -29.87 1.94 10.99
CA ASP A 481 -30.59 1.11 11.92
C ASP A 481 -32.06 1.45 11.91
N LEU A 482 -32.92 0.44 12.08
CA LEU A 482 -34.36 0.57 11.99
C LEU A 482 -35.00 0.32 13.37
N ASP A 483 -35.20 1.39 14.14
CA ASP A 483 -35.78 1.38 15.48
C ASP A 483 -37.34 1.48 15.42
N SER A 484 -37.98 0.85 14.43
CA SER A 484 -39.41 0.98 14.18
C SER A 484 -40.21 -0.20 14.76
N GLU A 485 -41.38 0.09 15.35
CA GLU A 485 -42.34 -0.93 15.83
C GLU A 485 -42.94 -1.78 14.68
N ASP A 486 -42.94 -1.23 13.44
CA ASP A 486 -43.40 -1.92 12.23
C ASP A 486 -42.38 -1.76 11.08
N PRO A 487 -41.28 -2.54 11.09
CA PRO A 487 -40.23 -2.43 10.08
C PRO A 487 -40.74 -2.55 8.62
N PRO A 488 -41.62 -3.46 8.24
CA PRO A 488 -42.12 -3.55 6.88
C PRO A 488 -42.89 -2.31 6.40
N ALA A 489 -43.71 -1.70 7.26
CA ALA A 489 -44.44 -0.48 6.93
C ALA A 489 -43.50 0.73 6.76
N THR A 490 -42.48 0.80 7.58
CA THR A 490 -41.45 1.84 7.49
C THR A 490 -40.64 1.72 6.19
N VAL A 491 -40.22 0.52 5.81
CA VAL A 491 -39.56 0.26 4.52
C VAL A 491 -40.46 0.67 3.36
N GLU A 492 -41.76 0.32 3.39
CA GLU A 492 -42.74 0.72 2.35
C GLU A 492 -42.87 2.25 2.28
N ALA A 493 -42.93 2.94 3.42
CA ALA A 493 -43.03 4.40 3.47
C ALA A 493 -41.82 5.08 2.87
N ILE A 494 -40.60 4.65 3.22
CA ILE A 494 -39.34 5.18 2.67
C ILE A 494 -39.24 4.97 1.15
N THR A 495 -39.86 3.93 0.57
CA THR A 495 -39.91 3.78 -0.89
C THR A 495 -40.63 4.92 -1.60
N GLY A 496 -41.51 5.68 -0.88
CA GLY A 496 -42.20 6.85 -1.39
C GLY A 496 -41.36 8.11 -1.49
N GLU A 497 -40.20 8.18 -0.87
CA GLU A 497 -39.35 9.36 -0.84
C GLU A 497 -38.64 9.61 -2.18
N ASP A 498 -38.75 10.83 -2.72
CA ASP A 498 -38.19 11.19 -4.03
C ASP A 498 -36.65 11.26 -4.03
N ASP A 499 -36.06 11.69 -2.90
CA ASP A 499 -34.62 11.83 -2.71
C ASP A 499 -33.93 10.48 -2.44
N VAL A 500 -34.68 9.38 -2.26
CA VAL A 500 -34.17 8.01 -2.15
C VAL A 500 -34.30 7.31 -3.51
N ALA A 501 -33.17 7.03 -4.16
CA ALA A 501 -33.15 6.41 -5.48
C ALA A 501 -33.43 4.91 -5.43
N ALA A 502 -32.95 4.21 -4.40
CA ALA A 502 -33.21 2.79 -4.20
C ALA A 502 -33.36 2.44 -2.73
N VAL A 503 -34.19 1.45 -2.43
CA VAL A 503 -34.45 0.90 -1.10
C VAL A 503 -34.37 -0.61 -1.18
N GLY A 504 -33.68 -1.23 -0.23
CA GLY A 504 -33.56 -2.68 -0.12
C GLY A 504 -33.50 -3.14 1.33
N VAL A 505 -33.74 -4.42 1.53
CA VAL A 505 -33.51 -5.12 2.79
C VAL A 505 -32.40 -6.13 2.58
N LEU A 506 -31.32 -5.95 3.29
CA LEU A 506 -30.22 -6.89 3.33
C LEU A 506 -30.47 -7.91 4.43
N ARG A 507 -30.39 -9.19 4.09
CA ARG A 507 -30.42 -10.29 5.05
C ARG A 507 -29.02 -10.85 5.21
N GLN A 508 -28.58 -11.04 6.45
CA GLN A 508 -27.29 -11.58 6.82
C GLN A 508 -27.43 -12.72 7.81
N ALA A 509 -26.68 -13.79 7.60
CA ALA A 509 -26.62 -14.91 8.52
C ALA A 509 -25.30 -15.67 8.34
N SER A 510 -24.79 -16.29 9.40
CA SER A 510 -23.70 -17.25 9.28
C SER A 510 -24.26 -18.59 8.78
N LEU A 511 -23.66 -19.12 7.72
CA LEU A 511 -24.06 -20.37 7.05
C LEU A 511 -22.91 -21.38 7.17
N ASP A 512 -23.26 -22.65 7.31
CA ASP A 512 -22.30 -23.75 7.19
C ASP A 512 -22.33 -24.27 5.74
N LEU A 513 -21.20 -24.13 5.04
CA LEU A 513 -21.00 -24.63 3.68
C LEU A 513 -19.87 -25.66 3.67
N ASP A 514 -20.19 -26.91 3.38
CA ASP A 514 -19.25 -28.04 3.35
C ASP A 514 -18.42 -28.18 4.66
N GLY A 515 -18.97 -27.70 5.81
CA GLY A 515 -18.33 -27.73 7.12
C GLY A 515 -17.52 -26.47 7.46
N GLU A 516 -17.54 -25.45 6.60
CA GLU A 516 -16.94 -24.14 6.85
C GLU A 516 -18.03 -23.10 7.14
N GLY A 517 -17.87 -22.34 8.23
CA GLY A 517 -18.74 -21.23 8.56
C GLY A 517 -18.42 -20.03 7.67
N VAL A 518 -19.41 -19.55 6.92
CA VAL A 518 -19.27 -18.39 6.02
C VAL A 518 -20.43 -17.43 6.19
N ASP A 519 -20.21 -16.12 5.96
CA ASP A 519 -21.28 -15.13 5.98
C ASP A 519 -22.11 -15.20 4.72
N GLY A 520 -23.42 -15.40 4.88
CA GLY A 520 -24.40 -15.39 3.80
C GLY A 520 -25.10 -14.04 3.72
N PHE A 521 -25.23 -13.50 2.51
CA PHE A 521 -25.92 -12.27 2.21
C PHE A 521 -27.03 -12.50 1.19
N ALA A 522 -28.17 -11.86 1.39
CA ALA A 522 -29.22 -11.78 0.38
C ALA A 522 -29.84 -10.39 0.38
N LEU A 523 -30.00 -9.81 -0.80
CA LEU A 523 -30.54 -8.46 -0.97
C LEU A 523 -31.90 -8.51 -1.64
N GLU A 524 -32.93 -8.07 -0.91
CA GLU A 524 -34.30 -7.89 -1.43
C GLU A 524 -34.49 -6.42 -1.81
N VAL A 525 -34.66 -6.13 -3.12
CA VAL A 525 -34.77 -4.76 -3.63
C VAL A 525 -36.24 -4.35 -3.72
N ASN A 526 -36.63 -3.34 -2.94
CA ASN A 526 -38.01 -2.83 -2.87
C ASN A 526 -38.26 -1.65 -3.83
N LYS A 527 -37.23 -0.83 -4.09
CA LYS A 527 -37.27 0.31 -5.01
C LYS A 527 -35.94 0.43 -5.76
N GLY A 528 -36.00 0.81 -7.04
CA GLY A 528 -34.81 1.10 -7.85
C GLY A 528 -34.03 -0.14 -8.25
N SER A 529 -32.70 -0.04 -8.24
CA SER A 529 -31.79 -1.15 -8.52
C SER A 529 -30.55 -1.07 -7.63
N MET A 530 -30.24 -2.15 -6.99
CA MET A 530 -29.02 -2.36 -6.20
C MET A 530 -28.44 -3.72 -6.61
N ALA A 531 -27.16 -3.79 -6.91
CA ALA A 531 -26.50 -5.06 -7.19
C ALA A 531 -25.02 -4.94 -6.84
N GLY A 532 -24.50 -5.87 -6.06
CA GLY A 532 -23.07 -6.00 -5.81
C GLY A 532 -22.31 -6.34 -7.09
N PRO A 533 -21.00 -6.05 -7.14
CA PRO A 533 -20.18 -6.34 -8.30
C PRO A 533 -19.98 -7.85 -8.50
N VAL A 534 -20.18 -8.30 -9.74
CA VAL A 534 -19.95 -9.67 -10.16
C VAL A 534 -18.55 -9.75 -10.80
N LEU A 535 -17.71 -10.65 -10.28
CA LEU A 535 -16.38 -10.92 -10.84
C LEU A 535 -16.47 -11.86 -12.04
N GLU A 536 -17.26 -12.95 -11.87
CA GLU A 536 -17.47 -13.95 -12.92
C GLU A 536 -18.89 -14.53 -12.81
N GLY A 537 -19.50 -14.92 -13.95
CA GLY A 537 -20.83 -15.50 -13.95
C GLY A 537 -21.96 -14.49 -13.73
N ARG A 538 -22.87 -14.76 -12.78
CA ARG A 538 -24.03 -13.91 -12.47
C ARG A 538 -24.44 -14.01 -10.99
N LEU A 539 -25.31 -13.10 -10.54
CA LEU A 539 -25.96 -13.22 -9.24
C LEU A 539 -27.00 -14.36 -9.22
N PRO A 540 -27.24 -14.99 -8.05
CA PRO A 540 -28.28 -16.00 -7.87
C PRO A 540 -29.67 -15.44 -8.14
N GLY A 541 -30.47 -16.21 -8.87
CA GLY A 541 -31.87 -15.86 -9.19
C GLY A 541 -32.88 -16.91 -8.76
N ALA A 542 -32.46 -18.02 -8.12
CA ALA A 542 -33.27 -19.09 -7.61
C ALA A 542 -32.79 -19.55 -6.23
N ALA A 543 -33.66 -20.09 -5.42
CA ALA A 543 -33.34 -20.55 -4.06
C ALA A 543 -32.23 -21.61 -3.99
N THR A 544 -32.02 -22.34 -5.07
CA THR A 544 -30.96 -23.38 -5.19
C THR A 544 -29.67 -22.88 -5.80
N GLU A 545 -29.50 -21.57 -5.96
CA GLU A 545 -28.32 -20.95 -6.55
C GLU A 545 -27.55 -20.14 -5.51
N ILE A 546 -26.21 -20.17 -5.64
CA ILE A 546 -25.28 -19.41 -4.77
C ILE A 546 -24.20 -18.75 -5.61
N ALA A 547 -23.78 -17.56 -5.21
CA ALA A 547 -22.56 -16.93 -5.73
C ALA A 547 -21.55 -16.84 -4.59
N LEU A 548 -20.33 -17.33 -4.84
CA LEU A 548 -19.25 -17.38 -3.85
C LEU A 548 -18.45 -16.10 -3.87
N GLY A 549 -18.03 -15.62 -2.71
CA GLY A 549 -17.01 -14.57 -2.61
C GLY A 549 -15.70 -14.99 -3.25
N ALA A 550 -14.86 -14.02 -3.55
CA ALA A 550 -13.60 -14.25 -4.29
C ALA A 550 -12.68 -15.30 -3.64
N GLN A 551 -12.70 -15.40 -2.31
CA GLN A 551 -11.82 -16.25 -1.50
C GLN A 551 -12.53 -17.45 -0.86
N VAL A 552 -13.83 -17.62 -1.11
CA VAL A 552 -14.62 -18.73 -0.55
C VAL A 552 -14.55 -19.92 -1.48
N LEU A 553 -14.15 -21.08 -0.96
CA LEU A 553 -14.11 -22.36 -1.69
C LEU A 553 -13.52 -22.19 -3.10
N GLU A 554 -12.27 -21.71 -3.18
CA GLU A 554 -11.59 -21.35 -4.44
C GLU A 554 -11.51 -22.49 -5.44
N ASP A 555 -11.49 -23.74 -4.96
CA ASP A 555 -11.42 -24.95 -5.77
C ASP A 555 -12.72 -25.31 -6.51
N ILE A 556 -13.84 -24.59 -6.22
CA ILE A 556 -15.14 -24.88 -6.83
C ILE A 556 -15.41 -23.91 -7.99
N ASP A 557 -15.48 -24.45 -9.19
CA ASP A 557 -15.79 -23.70 -10.41
C ASP A 557 -17.28 -23.35 -10.54
N ILE A 558 -17.59 -22.35 -11.36
CA ILE A 558 -18.98 -22.00 -11.73
C ILE A 558 -19.64 -23.22 -12.41
N GLY A 559 -20.81 -23.60 -11.91
CA GLY A 559 -21.54 -24.82 -12.32
C GLY A 559 -21.28 -26.01 -11.39
N GLY A 560 -20.33 -25.88 -10.46
CA GLY A 560 -20.16 -26.85 -9.36
C GLY A 560 -21.27 -26.74 -8.30
N THR A 561 -21.27 -27.63 -7.33
CA THR A 561 -22.25 -27.66 -6.21
C THR A 561 -21.54 -27.53 -4.88
N VAL A 562 -22.16 -26.88 -3.92
CA VAL A 562 -21.76 -26.78 -2.51
C VAL A 562 -22.92 -27.27 -1.65
N THR A 563 -22.61 -27.82 -0.49
CA THR A 563 -23.64 -28.31 0.45
C THR A 563 -23.77 -27.33 1.60
N ALA A 564 -24.95 -26.72 1.74
CA ALA A 564 -25.31 -25.92 2.91
C ALA A 564 -26.07 -26.78 3.95
N THR A 565 -25.90 -26.46 5.22
CA THR A 565 -26.65 -27.09 6.32
C THR A 565 -27.86 -26.24 6.66
N ALA A 566 -29.07 -26.79 6.48
CA ALA A 566 -30.29 -26.12 6.88
C ALA A 566 -30.50 -26.12 8.42
N PRO A 567 -31.41 -25.30 8.99
CA PRO A 567 -31.64 -25.21 10.43
C PRO A 567 -32.04 -26.54 11.10
N ASP A 568 -32.65 -27.44 10.34
CA ASP A 568 -33.04 -28.79 10.80
C ASP A 568 -31.89 -29.82 10.67
N GLY A 569 -30.73 -29.38 10.23
CA GLY A 569 -29.54 -30.23 9.98
C GLY A 569 -29.58 -30.97 8.65
N ALA A 570 -30.56 -30.71 7.77
CA ALA A 570 -30.63 -31.35 6.45
C ALA A 570 -29.61 -30.70 5.48
N PRO A 571 -28.90 -31.51 4.66
CA PRO A 571 -28.03 -30.96 3.63
C PRO A 571 -28.85 -30.44 2.45
N VAL A 572 -28.52 -29.22 2.01
CA VAL A 572 -29.12 -28.56 0.83
C VAL A 572 -28.04 -28.34 -0.21
N GLU A 573 -28.20 -28.93 -1.39
CA GLU A 573 -27.30 -28.70 -2.52
C GLU A 573 -27.61 -27.39 -3.22
N LEU A 574 -26.57 -26.53 -3.33
CA LEU A 574 -26.64 -25.24 -4.03
C LEU A 574 -25.70 -25.25 -5.24
N THR A 575 -26.17 -24.74 -6.37
CA THR A 575 -25.37 -24.61 -7.59
C THR A 575 -24.63 -23.28 -7.61
N VAL A 576 -23.32 -23.29 -7.79
CA VAL A 576 -22.50 -22.09 -7.91
C VAL A 576 -22.73 -21.44 -9.28
N VAL A 577 -23.28 -20.21 -9.30
CA VAL A 577 -23.61 -19.49 -10.53
C VAL A 577 -22.73 -18.29 -10.81
N GLY A 578 -21.89 -17.88 -9.85
CA GLY A 578 -20.97 -16.75 -10.03
C GLY A 578 -19.97 -16.61 -8.90
N ARG A 579 -19.01 -15.73 -9.16
CA ARG A 579 -18.06 -15.16 -8.19
C ARG A 579 -18.38 -13.68 -8.01
N VAL A 580 -18.43 -13.21 -6.77
CA VAL A 580 -18.90 -11.87 -6.41
C VAL A 580 -17.96 -11.20 -5.41
N VAL A 581 -18.06 -9.88 -5.29
CA VAL A 581 -17.52 -9.14 -4.15
C VAL A 581 -18.63 -8.99 -3.14
N THR A 582 -18.46 -9.54 -1.94
CA THR A 582 -19.40 -9.43 -0.84
C THR A 582 -19.18 -8.16 -0.03
N PRO A 583 -20.22 -7.55 0.53
CA PRO A 583 -20.07 -6.41 1.42
C PRO A 583 -19.33 -6.84 2.70
N GLN A 584 -18.40 -6.02 3.15
CA GLN A 584 -17.80 -6.18 4.47
C GLN A 584 -18.59 -5.31 5.46
N ILE A 585 -19.43 -5.94 6.24
CA ILE A 585 -20.31 -5.28 7.21
C ILE A 585 -19.77 -5.50 8.63
N ASP A 586 -19.14 -6.66 8.86
CA ASP A 586 -18.51 -7.05 10.11
C ASP A 586 -17.05 -7.47 9.89
N SER A 587 -16.35 -7.78 10.96
CA SER A 587 -14.92 -8.12 11.00
C SER A 587 -14.47 -9.34 10.20
N THR A 588 -15.39 -10.13 9.68
CA THR A 588 -15.13 -11.44 9.04
C THR A 588 -14.60 -11.38 7.61
N GLY A 589 -14.43 -10.21 7.01
CA GLY A 589 -13.69 -10.03 5.75
C GLY A 589 -14.41 -10.53 4.48
N SER A 590 -13.68 -10.63 3.36
CA SER A 590 -14.18 -10.99 2.02
C SER A 590 -14.63 -12.47 1.84
N THR A 591 -14.99 -13.15 2.90
CA THR A 591 -15.29 -14.59 2.93
C THR A 591 -16.80 -14.91 2.84
N GLY A 592 -17.63 -13.98 2.40
CA GLY A 592 -19.06 -14.16 2.32
C GLY A 592 -19.55 -14.80 1.01
N VAL A 593 -20.82 -15.17 1.01
CA VAL A 593 -21.55 -15.70 -0.16
C VAL A 593 -22.84 -14.93 -0.37
N VAL A 594 -23.33 -14.90 -1.59
CA VAL A 594 -24.61 -14.27 -1.92
C VAL A 594 -25.60 -15.32 -2.35
N LEU A 595 -26.82 -15.26 -1.79
CA LEU A 595 -27.95 -16.13 -2.13
C LEU A 595 -29.09 -15.29 -2.72
N ALA A 596 -30.04 -15.95 -3.38
CA ALA A 596 -31.32 -15.35 -3.66
C ALA A 596 -32.11 -15.16 -2.34
N PRO A 597 -32.97 -14.14 -2.22
CA PRO A 597 -33.76 -13.89 -0.99
C PRO A 597 -34.57 -15.10 -0.50
N GLU A 598 -35.09 -15.89 -1.43
CA GLU A 598 -35.82 -17.12 -1.12
C GLU A 598 -34.90 -18.20 -0.53
N GLY A 599 -33.69 -18.37 -1.11
CA GLY A 599 -32.70 -19.34 -0.63
C GLY A 599 -32.21 -18.99 0.76
N MET A 600 -31.97 -17.70 1.05
CA MET A 600 -31.64 -17.23 2.39
C MET A 600 -32.75 -17.48 3.39
N ALA A 601 -34.02 -17.24 3.01
CA ALA A 601 -35.15 -17.48 3.89
C ALA A 601 -35.32 -18.96 4.24
N ASP A 602 -34.99 -19.87 3.32
CA ASP A 602 -35.04 -21.32 3.53
C ASP A 602 -33.91 -21.81 4.44
N LEU A 603 -32.66 -21.27 4.25
CA LEU A 603 -31.50 -21.69 5.00
C LEU A 603 -31.35 -20.99 6.35
N ALA A 604 -31.71 -19.72 6.44
CA ALA A 604 -31.61 -18.92 7.64
C ALA A 604 -32.88 -18.04 7.82
N PRO A 605 -34.01 -18.59 8.30
CA PRO A 605 -35.25 -17.84 8.49
C PRO A 605 -35.11 -16.70 9.52
N GLU A 606 -34.24 -16.86 10.49
CA GLU A 606 -33.91 -15.86 11.53
C GLU A 606 -32.77 -14.91 11.11
N ALA A 607 -32.42 -14.85 9.82
CA ALA A 607 -31.38 -13.97 9.31
C ALA A 607 -31.63 -12.51 9.73
N GLU A 608 -30.63 -11.83 10.21
CA GLU A 608 -30.66 -10.41 10.52
C GLU A 608 -31.11 -9.60 9.31
N ARG A 609 -31.95 -8.60 9.51
CA ARG A 609 -32.51 -7.76 8.46
C ARG A 609 -32.10 -6.32 8.68
N SER A 610 -31.38 -5.77 7.73
CA SER A 610 -30.94 -4.38 7.77
C SER A 610 -31.51 -3.60 6.59
N LEU A 611 -31.95 -2.36 6.84
CA LEU A 611 -32.34 -1.44 5.79
C LEU A 611 -31.11 -0.95 5.03
N VAL A 612 -31.18 -0.90 3.70
CA VAL A 612 -30.13 -0.30 2.87
C VAL A 612 -30.73 0.71 1.90
N LEU A 613 -30.09 1.88 1.80
CA LEU A 613 -30.58 3.00 1.04
C LEU A 613 -29.55 3.48 0.00
N THR A 614 -30.01 3.83 -1.18
CA THR A 614 -29.20 4.59 -2.16
C THR A 614 -29.88 5.93 -2.40
N TYR A 615 -29.11 7.00 -2.20
CA TYR A 615 -29.62 8.37 -2.35
C TYR A 615 -29.62 8.81 -3.82
N ALA A 616 -30.52 9.74 -4.14
CA ALA A 616 -30.52 10.36 -5.46
C ALA A 616 -29.23 11.21 -5.64
N PRO A 617 -28.67 11.32 -6.87
CA PRO A 617 -27.39 12.01 -7.09
C PRO A 617 -27.37 13.47 -6.66
N ASP A 618 -28.53 14.11 -6.63
CA ASP A 618 -28.68 15.54 -6.27
C ASP A 618 -29.30 15.72 -4.88
N ALA A 619 -29.46 14.66 -4.07
CA ALA A 619 -30.02 14.73 -2.73
C ALA A 619 -29.08 15.47 -1.76
N ASP A 620 -29.67 16.30 -0.91
CA ASP A 620 -29.00 16.87 0.26
C ASP A 620 -29.01 15.81 1.37
N VAL A 621 -27.91 15.07 1.49
CA VAL A 621 -27.80 13.88 2.35
C VAL A 621 -28.08 14.21 3.80
N ASP A 622 -27.46 15.25 4.37
CA ASP A 622 -27.63 15.58 5.79
C ASP A 622 -29.10 15.96 6.11
N ARG A 623 -29.76 16.65 5.18
CA ARG A 623 -31.18 17.00 5.34
C ARG A 623 -32.10 15.79 5.17
N LEU A 624 -31.77 14.89 4.25
CA LEU A 624 -32.54 13.69 4.02
C LEU A 624 -32.44 12.74 5.21
N GLU A 625 -31.24 12.51 5.74
CA GLU A 625 -31.01 11.66 6.91
C GLU A 625 -31.80 12.20 8.11
N ALA A 626 -31.69 13.52 8.42
CA ALA A 626 -32.46 14.14 9.50
C ALA A 626 -33.97 14.03 9.30
N HIS A 627 -34.47 14.09 8.04
CA HIS A 627 -35.87 13.89 7.75
C HIS A 627 -36.29 12.44 7.99
N LEU A 628 -35.47 11.47 7.57
CA LEU A 628 -35.78 10.04 7.77
C LEU A 628 -35.73 9.66 9.25
N GLU A 629 -34.83 10.22 10.04
CA GLU A 629 -34.78 10.07 11.50
C GLU A 629 -36.09 10.57 12.15
N GLU A 630 -36.50 11.79 11.82
CA GLU A 630 -37.68 12.41 12.42
C GLU A 630 -39.00 11.73 11.97
N ALA A 631 -39.09 11.37 10.69
CA ALA A 631 -40.34 10.87 10.10
C ALA A 631 -40.55 9.36 10.32
N TYR A 632 -39.50 8.58 10.37
CA TYR A 632 -39.57 7.12 10.30
C TYR A 632 -38.85 6.37 11.43
N GLY A 633 -38.15 7.09 12.33
CA GLY A 633 -37.43 6.48 13.45
C GLY A 633 -36.27 5.58 13.00
N VAL A 634 -35.55 5.99 11.93
CA VAL A 634 -34.31 5.34 11.51
C VAL A 634 -33.14 6.13 12.07
N SER A 635 -32.06 5.46 12.49
CA SER A 635 -30.85 6.14 12.97
C SER A 635 -29.67 5.92 12.02
N PHE A 636 -28.80 6.93 11.93
CA PHE A 636 -27.64 6.90 11.04
C PHE A 636 -26.33 6.96 11.85
N PRO A 637 -25.97 5.89 12.56
CA PRO A 637 -24.69 5.82 13.27
C PRO A 637 -23.51 5.89 12.30
N ALA A 638 -22.29 6.07 12.82
CA ALA A 638 -21.10 6.20 12.00
C ALA A 638 -20.86 5.01 11.06
N TYR A 639 -21.25 3.80 11.49
CA TYR A 639 -21.16 2.58 10.69
C TYR A 639 -22.26 2.44 9.61
N ALA A 640 -23.28 3.28 9.62
CA ALA A 640 -24.31 3.29 8.59
C ALA A 640 -23.76 3.68 7.21
N ARG A 641 -22.65 4.41 7.16
CA ARG A 641 -22.02 4.87 5.91
C ARG A 641 -20.97 3.88 5.41
N PRO A 642 -20.70 3.84 4.07
CA PRO A 642 -19.66 2.98 3.53
C PRO A 642 -18.31 3.24 4.20
N ASN A 643 -17.80 2.26 4.91
CA ASN A 643 -16.45 2.27 5.47
C ASN A 643 -15.58 1.33 4.65
N PRO A 644 -14.48 1.82 4.07
CA PRO A 644 -13.56 0.94 3.36
C PRO A 644 -12.97 -0.06 4.34
N PRO A 645 -12.92 -1.36 3.98
CA PRO A 645 -12.30 -2.38 4.81
C PRO A 645 -10.90 -1.97 5.25
N GLY A 646 -10.48 -2.35 6.46
CA GLY A 646 -9.17 -1.98 7.01
C GLY A 646 -8.00 -2.24 6.08
N ARG A 647 -8.08 -3.32 5.27
CA ARG A 647 -7.12 -3.62 4.19
C ARG A 647 -7.01 -2.51 3.14
N LEU A 648 -8.05 -1.73 2.92
CA LEU A 648 -8.11 -0.63 1.93
C LEU A 648 -7.74 0.72 2.55
N VAL A 649 -8.07 0.96 3.82
CA VAL A 649 -7.74 2.21 4.53
C VAL A 649 -6.24 2.47 4.49
N HIS A 650 -5.43 1.44 4.76
CA HIS A 650 -3.98 1.54 4.72
C HIS A 650 -3.40 1.73 3.31
N LEU A 651 -4.16 1.44 2.26
CA LEU A 651 -3.72 1.72 0.88
C LEU A 651 -3.64 3.23 0.60
N ASP A 652 -4.36 4.07 1.34
CA ASP A 652 -4.26 5.53 1.19
C ASP A 652 -2.85 6.04 1.50
N GLU A 653 -2.15 5.47 2.46
CA GLU A 653 -0.77 5.82 2.79
C GLU A 653 0.21 5.52 1.64
N LEU A 654 -0.12 4.59 0.74
CA LEU A 654 0.68 4.31 -0.46
C LEU A 654 0.66 5.47 -1.46
N ARG A 655 -0.27 6.44 -1.36
CA ARG A 655 -0.28 7.64 -2.22
C ARG A 655 1.04 8.39 -2.12
N GLY A 656 1.62 8.48 -0.92
CA GLY A 656 2.94 9.09 -0.71
C GLY A 656 4.06 8.37 -1.46
N LEU A 657 4.06 7.03 -1.44
CA LEU A 657 5.03 6.21 -2.17
C LEU A 657 4.87 6.35 -3.69
N LEU A 658 3.63 6.32 -4.20
CA LEU A 658 3.34 6.51 -5.63
C LEU A 658 3.77 7.91 -6.09
N ALA A 659 3.57 8.95 -5.28
CA ALA A 659 4.02 10.30 -5.57
C ALA A 659 5.56 10.40 -5.62
N ALA A 660 6.27 9.75 -4.69
CA ALA A 660 7.73 9.68 -4.67
C ALA A 660 8.27 8.95 -5.91
N LEU A 661 7.62 7.86 -6.32
CA LEU A 661 7.94 7.10 -7.53
C LEU A 661 7.72 7.94 -8.80
N ALA A 662 6.61 8.66 -8.87
CA ALA A 662 6.34 9.59 -9.97
C ALA A 662 7.43 10.69 -10.07
N ALA A 663 7.77 11.31 -8.94
CA ALA A 663 8.84 12.31 -8.87
C ALA A 663 10.21 11.74 -9.31
N PHE A 664 10.53 10.51 -8.89
CA PHE A 664 11.73 9.81 -9.33
C PHE A 664 11.77 9.61 -10.85
N PHE A 665 10.69 9.14 -11.48
CA PHE A 665 10.64 8.97 -12.93
C PHE A 665 10.72 10.30 -13.69
N VAL A 666 10.11 11.36 -13.17
CA VAL A 666 10.25 12.72 -13.74
C VAL A 666 11.70 13.16 -13.71
N LEU A 667 12.38 13.06 -12.55
CA LEU A 667 13.78 13.43 -12.41
C LEU A 667 14.69 12.60 -13.31
N LEU A 668 14.46 11.29 -13.38
CA LEU A 668 15.22 10.37 -14.23
C LEU A 668 15.07 10.71 -15.71
N GLY A 669 13.83 10.96 -16.17
CA GLY A 669 13.53 11.34 -17.56
C GLY A 669 14.17 12.66 -17.93
N LEU A 670 14.05 13.69 -17.07
CA LEU A 670 14.68 15.00 -17.27
C LEU A 670 16.20 14.92 -17.29
N ALA A 671 16.81 14.20 -16.34
CA ALA A 671 18.24 14.02 -16.25
C ALA A 671 18.80 13.26 -17.50
N GLY A 672 18.11 12.18 -17.89
CA GLY A 672 18.44 11.41 -19.10
C GLY A 672 18.42 12.25 -20.37
N LEU A 673 17.34 13.03 -20.55
CA LEU A 673 17.18 13.92 -21.71
C LEU A 673 18.19 15.06 -21.71
N ALA A 674 18.35 15.76 -20.59
CA ALA A 674 19.34 16.85 -20.43
C ALA A 674 20.76 16.34 -20.76
N HIS A 675 21.05 15.15 -20.29
CA HIS A 675 22.33 14.48 -20.54
C HIS A 675 22.54 14.18 -22.02
N ALA A 676 21.55 13.56 -22.69
CA ALA A 676 21.61 13.23 -24.12
C ALA A 676 21.86 14.47 -24.97
N LEU A 677 21.14 15.55 -24.69
CA LEU A 677 21.25 16.80 -25.43
C LEU A 677 22.63 17.48 -25.21
N ALA A 678 23.15 17.43 -23.95
CA ALA A 678 24.48 17.96 -23.65
C ALA A 678 25.58 17.19 -24.40
N VAL A 679 25.46 15.86 -24.50
CA VAL A 679 26.39 15.01 -25.26
C VAL A 679 26.31 15.29 -26.75
N THR A 680 25.10 15.33 -27.31
CA THR A 680 24.86 15.61 -28.74
C THR A 680 25.45 16.98 -29.11
N GLY A 681 25.20 18.01 -28.31
CA GLY A 681 25.74 19.35 -28.53
C GLY A 681 27.25 19.46 -28.46
N ARG A 682 27.90 18.65 -27.63
CA ARG A 682 29.39 18.62 -27.52
C ARG A 682 30.02 17.84 -28.66
N ARG A 683 29.49 16.70 -29.04
CA ARG A 683 30.06 15.83 -30.09
C ARG A 683 29.91 16.42 -31.49
N HIS A 684 28.82 17.14 -31.75
CA HIS A 684 28.54 17.72 -33.06
C HIS A 684 29.01 19.19 -33.21
N ARG A 685 29.93 19.66 -32.35
CA ARG A 685 30.43 21.05 -32.38
C ARG A 685 31.08 21.40 -33.72
N GLY A 686 32.01 20.56 -34.20
CA GLY A 686 32.62 20.74 -35.50
C GLY A 686 31.61 20.73 -36.66
N PHE A 687 30.65 19.76 -36.63
CA PHE A 687 29.55 19.67 -37.58
C PHE A 687 28.68 20.93 -37.60
N PHE A 688 28.30 21.49 -36.45
CA PHE A 688 27.57 22.76 -36.35
C PHE A 688 28.42 23.96 -36.80
N ALA A 689 29.71 23.95 -36.55
CA ALA A 689 30.62 24.98 -37.05
C ALA A 689 30.70 24.94 -38.59
N THR A 690 30.84 23.75 -39.18
CA THR A 690 30.83 23.54 -40.64
C THR A 690 29.51 23.99 -41.29
N LEU A 691 28.35 23.60 -40.68
CA LEU A 691 27.04 24.06 -41.20
C LEU A 691 26.93 25.59 -41.16
N ARG A 692 27.44 26.23 -40.15
CA ARG A 692 27.47 27.70 -40.06
C ARG A 692 28.42 28.35 -41.05
N ALA A 693 29.52 27.72 -41.34
CA ALA A 693 30.41 28.15 -42.38
C ALA A 693 29.78 28.03 -43.79
N LEU A 694 28.88 27.04 -43.96
CA LEU A 694 28.07 26.83 -45.15
C LEU A 694 26.80 27.72 -45.24
N GLY A 695 26.62 28.66 -44.30
CA GLY A 695 25.53 29.63 -44.34
C GLY A 695 24.32 29.33 -43.41
N PHE A 696 24.39 28.31 -42.54
CA PHE A 696 23.30 28.07 -41.55
C PHE A 696 23.24 29.21 -40.53
N GLU A 697 22.06 29.74 -40.32
CA GLU A 697 21.78 30.74 -39.29
C GLU A 697 21.74 30.11 -37.90
N ARG A 698 22.00 30.93 -36.83
CA ARG A 698 21.88 30.50 -35.45
C ARG A 698 20.50 29.92 -35.10
N ARG A 699 19.45 30.45 -35.71
CA ARG A 699 18.05 29.95 -35.54
C ARG A 699 17.88 28.56 -36.11
N GLN A 700 18.50 28.27 -37.25
CA GLN A 700 18.43 26.96 -37.93
C GLN A 700 19.16 25.88 -37.11
N VAL A 701 20.34 26.19 -36.55
CA VAL A 701 21.07 25.30 -35.65
C VAL A 701 20.23 25.00 -34.40
N ARG A 702 19.60 26.03 -33.79
CA ARG A 702 18.72 25.85 -32.64
C ARG A 702 17.51 24.98 -32.97
N ARG A 703 16.87 25.22 -34.10
CA ARG A 703 15.73 24.40 -34.59
C ARG A 703 16.17 22.95 -34.80
N SER A 704 17.35 22.67 -35.35
CA SER A 704 17.83 21.29 -35.51
C SER A 704 18.00 20.56 -34.18
N VAL A 705 18.52 21.22 -33.13
CA VAL A 705 18.63 20.60 -31.80
C VAL A 705 17.27 20.35 -31.17
N VAL A 706 16.34 21.30 -31.28
CA VAL A 706 14.97 21.13 -30.77
C VAL A 706 14.25 20.01 -31.53
N THR A 707 14.36 19.94 -32.86
CA THR A 707 13.76 18.84 -33.66
C THR A 707 14.33 17.47 -33.26
N ALA A 708 15.65 17.38 -32.99
CA ALA A 708 16.26 16.14 -32.51
C ALA A 708 15.69 15.72 -31.15
N SER A 709 15.55 16.67 -30.22
CA SER A 709 14.94 16.43 -28.90
C SER A 709 13.49 15.98 -29.02
N THR A 710 12.69 16.70 -29.81
CA THR A 710 11.27 16.36 -30.05
C THR A 710 11.12 14.97 -30.66
N ALA A 711 11.95 14.60 -31.65
CA ALA A 711 11.90 13.26 -32.24
C ALA A 711 12.21 12.15 -31.22
N ILE A 712 13.19 12.36 -30.32
CA ILE A 712 13.53 11.41 -29.25
C ILE A 712 12.31 11.23 -28.33
N VAL A 713 11.71 12.33 -27.91
CA VAL A 713 10.59 12.30 -26.94
C VAL A 713 9.31 11.72 -27.55
N VAL A 714 8.99 12.06 -28.81
CA VAL A 714 7.84 11.48 -29.50
C VAL A 714 7.96 9.95 -29.58
N VAL A 715 9.12 9.43 -29.95
CA VAL A 715 9.35 7.97 -29.97
C VAL A 715 9.24 7.37 -28.57
N SER A 716 9.79 8.06 -27.55
CA SER A 716 9.70 7.63 -26.16
C SER A 716 8.27 7.59 -25.63
N ILE A 717 7.43 8.55 -26.01
CA ILE A 717 6.00 8.61 -25.66
C ILE A 717 5.23 7.48 -26.36
N LEU A 718 5.43 7.33 -27.67
CA LEU A 718 4.74 6.31 -28.48
C LEU A 718 4.98 4.87 -27.98
N VAL A 719 6.13 4.60 -27.42
CA VAL A 719 6.49 3.29 -26.86
C VAL A 719 6.20 3.25 -25.34
N GLY A 720 6.56 4.31 -24.62
CA GLY A 720 6.48 4.37 -23.17
C GLY A 720 5.05 4.36 -22.63
N VAL A 721 4.13 5.09 -23.27
CA VAL A 721 2.74 5.16 -22.80
C VAL A 721 2.04 3.80 -22.86
N PRO A 722 2.01 3.08 -24.00
CA PRO A 722 1.39 1.75 -24.04
C PRO A 722 2.05 0.77 -23.07
N LEU A 723 3.38 0.78 -23.03
CA LEU A 723 4.13 -0.11 -22.12
C LEU A 723 3.81 0.19 -20.65
N GLY A 724 3.71 1.47 -20.28
CA GLY A 724 3.37 1.89 -18.92
C GLY A 724 1.95 1.54 -18.53
N VAL A 725 0.98 1.76 -19.43
CA VAL A 725 -0.41 1.38 -19.18
C VAL A 725 -0.55 -0.14 -18.99
N VAL A 726 0.09 -0.94 -19.85
CA VAL A 726 0.08 -2.41 -19.69
C VAL A 726 0.76 -2.83 -18.39
N ALA A 727 1.93 -2.27 -18.09
CA ALA A 727 2.64 -2.59 -16.85
C ALA A 727 1.83 -2.21 -15.60
N GLY A 728 1.20 -1.02 -15.59
CA GLY A 728 0.34 -0.58 -14.50
C GLY A 728 -0.87 -1.48 -14.29
N ARG A 729 -1.52 -1.93 -15.38
CA ARG A 729 -2.63 -2.89 -15.31
C ARG A 729 -2.21 -4.24 -14.73
N VAL A 730 -1.11 -4.79 -15.25
CA VAL A 730 -0.60 -6.09 -14.79
C VAL A 730 -0.22 -6.02 -13.30
N VAL A 731 0.49 -4.97 -12.89
CA VAL A 731 0.86 -4.80 -11.48
C VAL A 731 -0.39 -4.65 -10.61
N TRP A 732 -1.40 -3.90 -11.05
CA TRP A 732 -2.65 -3.76 -10.31
C TRP A 732 -3.35 -5.11 -10.14
N GLN A 733 -3.54 -5.88 -11.21
CA GLN A 733 -4.20 -7.18 -11.16
C GLN A 733 -3.46 -8.19 -10.26
N LEU A 734 -2.12 -8.18 -10.30
CA LEU A 734 -1.31 -9.04 -9.42
C LEU A 734 -1.43 -8.63 -7.93
N GLN A 735 -1.73 -7.38 -7.62
CA GLN A 735 -1.86 -6.87 -6.25
C GLN A 735 -3.26 -7.06 -5.66
N VAL A 736 -4.28 -7.03 -6.52
CA VAL A 736 -5.69 -6.93 -6.10
C VAL A 736 -6.37 -8.30 -6.13
N GLY A 737 -5.80 -9.28 -6.86
CA GLY A 737 -6.37 -10.63 -6.96
C GLY A 737 -6.68 -11.27 -5.60
N ASP A 738 -5.83 -11.04 -4.60
CA ASP A 738 -5.95 -11.62 -3.27
C ASP A 738 -6.76 -10.72 -2.29
N LEU A 739 -7.27 -9.56 -2.73
CA LEU A 739 -7.99 -8.62 -1.85
C LEU A 739 -9.52 -8.78 -1.90
N GLY A 740 -10.04 -9.65 -2.77
CA GLY A 740 -11.49 -9.88 -2.89
C GLY A 740 -12.30 -8.67 -3.36
N ILE A 741 -11.68 -7.73 -4.09
CA ILE A 741 -12.31 -6.53 -4.64
C ILE A 741 -12.35 -6.57 -6.17
N LEU A 742 -13.16 -5.69 -6.78
CA LEU A 742 -13.25 -5.62 -8.24
C LEU A 742 -11.90 -5.26 -8.87
N ASP A 743 -11.29 -6.19 -9.61
CA ASP A 743 -9.93 -6.12 -10.15
C ASP A 743 -9.76 -5.20 -11.36
N SER A 744 -10.85 -4.57 -11.85
CA SER A 744 -10.83 -3.77 -13.06
C SER A 744 -9.95 -2.51 -12.93
N PRO A 745 -8.75 -2.47 -13.57
CA PRO A 745 -7.85 -1.33 -13.47
C PRO A 745 -8.39 -0.11 -14.18
N THR A 746 -8.43 1.00 -13.48
CA THR A 746 -8.87 2.29 -14.03
C THR A 746 -7.71 3.00 -14.72
N VAL A 747 -7.85 3.29 -16.03
CA VAL A 747 -6.88 4.10 -16.76
C VAL A 747 -7.32 5.56 -16.77
N PRO A 748 -6.70 6.44 -15.97
CA PRO A 748 -7.09 7.83 -15.91
C PRO A 748 -6.59 8.59 -17.16
N ALA A 749 -7.37 8.55 -18.24
CA ALA A 749 -6.99 9.14 -19.55
C ALA A 749 -6.54 10.61 -19.43
N GLY A 750 -7.21 11.40 -18.56
CA GLY A 750 -6.84 12.79 -18.30
C GLY A 750 -5.47 12.93 -17.62
N VAL A 751 -5.11 12.02 -16.72
CA VAL A 751 -3.79 12.01 -16.06
C VAL A 751 -2.71 11.60 -17.05
N VAL A 752 -2.95 10.54 -17.84
CA VAL A 752 -2.01 10.10 -18.89
C VAL A 752 -1.78 11.21 -19.91
N ALA A 753 -2.84 11.90 -20.35
CA ALA A 753 -2.72 13.04 -21.27
C ALA A 753 -1.88 14.19 -20.66
N ARG A 754 -2.05 14.50 -19.37
CA ARG A 754 -1.22 15.49 -18.65
C ARG A 754 0.23 15.05 -18.58
N VAL A 755 0.51 13.77 -18.29
CA VAL A 755 1.86 13.19 -18.29
C VAL A 755 2.53 13.37 -19.64
N VAL A 756 1.83 13.05 -20.74
CA VAL A 756 2.31 13.24 -22.12
C VAL A 756 2.63 14.70 -22.39
N ALA A 757 1.69 15.61 -22.09
CA ALA A 757 1.86 17.04 -22.31
C ALA A 757 3.03 17.63 -21.53
N LEU A 758 3.12 17.32 -20.21
CA LEU A 758 4.19 17.79 -19.35
C LEU A 758 5.56 17.25 -19.78
N THR A 759 5.63 15.97 -20.16
CA THR A 759 6.88 15.37 -20.68
C THR A 759 7.33 16.07 -21.96
N PHE A 760 6.41 16.36 -22.87
CA PHE A 760 6.70 17.07 -24.10
C PHE A 760 7.20 18.51 -23.83
N VAL A 761 6.50 19.26 -22.98
CA VAL A 761 6.89 20.63 -22.59
C VAL A 761 8.26 20.63 -21.90
N ALA A 762 8.45 19.76 -20.94
CA ALA A 762 9.72 19.62 -20.21
C ALA A 762 10.89 19.29 -21.15
N ALA A 763 10.66 18.43 -22.14
CA ALA A 763 11.66 18.10 -23.15
C ALA A 763 12.06 19.32 -24.01
N VAL A 764 11.08 20.13 -24.42
CA VAL A 764 11.35 21.36 -25.18
C VAL A 764 12.13 22.35 -24.32
N VAL A 765 11.74 22.55 -23.07
CA VAL A 765 12.41 23.46 -22.12
C VAL A 765 13.87 23.02 -21.90
N VAL A 766 14.09 21.73 -21.60
CA VAL A 766 15.45 21.19 -21.40
C VAL A 766 16.31 21.30 -22.65
N ALA A 767 15.71 21.24 -23.86
CA ALA A 767 16.42 21.41 -25.12
C ALA A 767 16.88 22.85 -25.40
N VAL A 768 16.22 23.86 -24.82
CA VAL A 768 16.49 25.28 -25.08
C VAL A 768 17.92 25.66 -24.68
N LEU A 769 18.42 25.24 -23.51
CA LEU A 769 19.74 25.63 -23.02
C LEU A 769 20.90 25.07 -23.86
N PRO A 770 20.95 23.76 -24.21
CA PRO A 770 21.95 23.23 -25.13
C PRO A 770 21.83 23.84 -26.54
N ALA A 771 20.62 24.06 -27.03
CA ALA A 771 20.37 24.67 -28.31
C ALA A 771 20.89 26.13 -28.38
N TRP A 772 20.70 26.89 -27.31
CA TRP A 772 21.19 28.26 -27.19
C TRP A 772 22.74 28.32 -27.14
N ARG A 773 23.35 27.43 -26.35
CA ARG A 773 24.81 27.30 -26.27
C ARG A 773 25.44 26.87 -27.60
N ALA A 774 24.80 25.95 -28.34
CA ALA A 774 25.27 25.51 -29.66
C ALA A 774 25.27 26.65 -30.70
N GLY A 775 24.28 27.55 -30.63
CA GLY A 775 24.14 28.69 -31.58
C GLY A 775 25.11 29.87 -31.31
N ARG A 776 25.68 30.01 -30.11
CA ARG A 776 26.49 31.22 -29.72
C ARG A 776 27.97 31.14 -30.02
N ARG A 777 28.56 29.97 -30.19
CA ARG A 777 30.04 29.83 -30.38
C ARG A 777 30.46 30.27 -31.77
N PRO A 778 31.51 31.09 -31.89
CA PRO A 778 32.02 31.53 -33.20
C PRO A 778 32.65 30.35 -33.98
N PRO A 779 32.34 30.15 -35.26
CA PRO A 779 32.84 29.04 -36.09
C PRO A 779 34.37 28.99 -36.14
N ALA A 780 35.01 30.16 -36.27
CA ALA A 780 36.46 30.29 -36.39
C ALA A 780 37.25 29.78 -35.18
N ALA A 781 36.66 29.88 -33.96
CA ALA A 781 37.32 29.38 -32.72
C ALA A 781 37.26 27.86 -32.61
N VAL A 782 36.18 27.22 -33.17
CA VAL A 782 36.03 25.77 -33.14
C VAL A 782 36.85 25.07 -34.22
N LEU A 783 36.88 25.64 -35.41
CA LEU A 783 37.66 25.08 -36.56
C LEU A 783 39.19 25.26 -36.43
N ARG A 784 39.68 26.20 -35.58
CA ARG A 784 41.11 26.34 -35.28
C ARG A 784 41.61 25.40 -34.19
N ALA A 785 40.65 24.80 -33.42
CA ALA A 785 40.97 23.92 -32.31
C ALA A 785 40.95 22.42 -32.70
N GLU A 786 40.52 22.09 -33.91
CA GLU A 786 40.67 20.79 -34.59
C GLU A 786 41.92 20.78 -35.49
#